data_321e5c5f1bb9daae40ea6ad70f098099
#
_entry.id   321e5c5f1bb9daae40ea6ad70f098099
#
_cell.length_a   1.000
_cell.length_b   1.000
_cell.length_c   1.000
_cell.angle_alpha   90.00
_cell.angle_beta   90.00
_cell.angle_gamma   90.00
#
_symmetry.space_group_name_H-M   'P 1'
#
loop_
_entity.id
_entity.type
_entity.pdbx_description
1 polymer ?
#
loop_
_entity_poly.entity_id
_entity_poly.type
_entity_poly.pdbx_seq_one_letter_code
_entity_poly.pdbx_strand_id
1 'polypeptide(L)'
;MAALGTIRKRGVILVCIISFGLFAFIAEEAFRSCDSAKNNERQQIGEVLGEKISVQDFQKLVDEYSEVIKMQQGQENLPEEQMNQVKDMVWNTYIQNQIIAKEASKLGLTVTDAELQDILKTGTNPMLQQTPFVNQQTGRFDASSLQKFLADYKAQKANPSANAQMMDQYTKIYNYWSFIEKTLRQQTLAQKYQALLAGCFLSNPVEAKMAFKEENEESQIQLAAFPYSDIQDDKVKISESDLKAKYDEIKARFKQPVESRDIKFVDIEVQASNADRAALNKEFAGYHSQLAAAADPTEVVRKSASTVAYLGIPVSKDAFPRDIAAQLDSMAVGSTSAVKANAGDNTLNIVKLVAKQELPDSVQYRVIQVAANSVAEAKTKADSIQGAIAGGADFEAIAKKYGQTGDKAWMTTKQYEYAQSMDKDNKTFINTLNTAAVNSLNQLQLGQGYVVLQVLDRKAMVSKYTAAVIKKPIDFSQGTYHTAYNKFSSFVSANPKSEDFLKNAAKEGYKVQDLKDITTSVHYVANIHSTREALKWIFDSKEGEISPLYECGDNNHLLVVVLDKIHHIGYRDLNDAVVKETVKAEVLKDKKAEMIEAKLNGVKNIAAAKAKGGKVSSVNQITFAAPVFIAATGASEPALSGAVAGTKKGAFSAHAVKGNAGVYLFQVTNKTNRPVKFDDKTYEQKCRQKAMQYAGNFMNELYLNAHVVDNRYLFF
;
A
#
# COMPACT_ATOMS: atom_id res chain seq x y z
N MET A 1 15.52 45.91 68.11
CA MET A 1 15.86 44.50 68.48
C MET A 1 14.65 43.63 68.83
N ALA A 2 13.38 44.06 68.54
CA ALA A 2 12.17 43.25 68.84
C ALA A 2 11.80 42.25 67.70
N ALA A 3 12.25 42.48 66.48
CA ALA A 3 11.86 41.62 65.34
C ALA A 3 12.60 40.25 65.29
N LEU A 4 13.84 40.18 65.79
CA LEU A 4 14.63 38.93 65.82
C LEU A 4 14.11 37.90 66.85
N GLY A 5 13.49 38.33 67.95
CA GLY A 5 12.91 37.48 68.96
C GLY A 5 11.64 36.72 68.47
N THR A 6 10.86 37.37 67.63
CA THR A 6 9.62 36.78 67.09
C THR A 6 9.91 35.77 65.98
N ILE A 7 10.98 35.97 65.20
CA ILE A 7 11.46 35.04 64.18
C ILE A 7 11.99 33.76 64.83
N ARG A 8 12.71 33.87 65.97
CA ARG A 8 13.26 32.70 66.67
C ARG A 8 12.20 31.82 67.34
N LYS A 9 11.05 32.38 67.78
CA LYS A 9 9.90 31.66 68.31
C LYS A 9 9.05 30.98 67.27
N ARG A 10 9.14 31.38 66.01
CA ARG A 10 8.40 30.79 64.86
C ARG A 10 9.32 30.06 63.85
N GLY A 11 10.51 29.67 64.26
CA GLY A 11 11.52 29.03 63.40
C GLY A 11 11.01 27.79 62.73
N VAL A 12 10.24 27.00 63.42
CA VAL A 12 9.61 25.77 62.85
C VAL A 12 8.67 26.11 61.72
N ILE A 13 7.86 27.16 61.85
CA ILE A 13 6.91 27.59 60.78
C ILE A 13 7.68 28.13 59.58
N LEU A 14 8.78 28.86 59.80
CA LEU A 14 9.62 29.38 58.73
C LEU A 14 10.32 28.22 57.96
N VAL A 15 10.79 27.19 58.68
CA VAL A 15 11.40 26.00 58.06
C VAL A 15 10.33 25.24 57.28
N CYS A 16 9.12 25.07 57.80
CA CYS A 16 8.04 24.44 57.06
C CYS A 16 7.64 25.20 55.79
N ILE A 17 7.59 26.53 55.79
CA ILE A 17 7.29 27.36 54.62
C ILE A 17 8.40 27.23 53.57
N ILE A 18 9.67 27.29 54.02
CA ILE A 18 10.80 27.11 53.08
C ILE A 18 10.84 25.70 52.52
N SER A 19 10.61 24.66 53.34
CA SER A 19 10.56 23.27 52.88
C SER A 19 9.40 23.04 51.92
N PHE A 20 8.24 23.64 52.17
CA PHE A 20 7.10 23.57 51.26
C PHE A 20 7.36 24.31 49.95
N GLY A 21 8.00 25.46 49.98
CA GLY A 21 8.46 26.21 48.80
C GLY A 21 9.47 25.42 47.98
N LEU A 22 10.42 24.76 48.63
CA LEU A 22 11.42 23.93 47.99
C LEU A 22 10.78 22.65 47.38
N PHE A 23 9.84 22.03 48.09
CA PHE A 23 9.08 20.91 47.60
C PHE A 23 8.22 21.26 46.41
N ALA A 24 7.52 22.41 46.44
CA ALA A 24 6.74 22.91 45.31
C ALA A 24 7.61 23.17 44.07
N PHE A 25 8.82 23.72 44.26
CA PHE A 25 9.77 23.95 43.19
C PHE A 25 10.31 22.63 42.61
N ILE A 26 10.65 21.66 43.45
CA ILE A 26 11.09 20.33 42.99
C ILE A 26 9.95 19.59 42.30
N ALA A 27 8.71 19.71 42.80
CA ALA A 27 7.55 19.14 42.14
C ALA A 27 7.28 19.79 40.78
N GLU A 28 7.38 21.12 40.67
CA GLU A 28 7.27 21.82 39.39
C GLU A 28 8.36 21.38 38.39
N GLU A 29 9.60 21.20 38.85
CA GLU A 29 10.69 20.74 38.00
C GLU A 29 10.51 19.26 37.59
N ALA A 30 9.96 18.42 38.47
CA ALA A 30 9.60 17.05 38.14
C ALA A 30 8.43 16.99 37.13
N PHE A 31 7.42 17.87 37.26
CA PHE A 31 6.34 17.97 36.26
C PHE A 31 6.86 18.50 34.91
N ARG A 32 7.76 19.48 34.89
CA ARG A 32 8.42 19.97 33.67
C ARG A 32 9.31 18.91 33.04
N SER A 33 9.98 18.07 33.84
CA SER A 33 10.76 16.93 33.33
C SER A 33 9.87 15.86 32.70
N CYS A 34 8.68 15.58 33.28
CA CYS A 34 7.68 14.70 32.67
C CYS A 34 7.12 15.25 31.36
N ASP A 35 6.87 16.56 31.28
CA ASP A 35 6.44 17.20 30.03
C ASP A 35 7.57 17.26 28.98
N SER A 36 8.82 17.41 29.42
CA SER A 36 9.97 17.34 28.51
C SER A 36 10.23 15.92 28.01
N ALA A 37 9.99 14.89 28.82
CA ALA A 37 10.07 13.50 28.40
C ALA A 37 8.98 13.17 27.35
N LYS A 38 7.74 13.60 27.60
CA LYS A 38 6.64 13.49 26.62
C LYS A 38 6.89 14.29 25.35
N ASN A 39 7.53 15.47 25.46
CA ASN A 39 7.89 16.27 24.30
C ASN A 39 9.04 15.65 23.49
N ASN A 40 9.97 14.96 24.13
CA ASN A 40 11.02 14.21 23.45
C ASN A 40 10.48 12.94 22.78
N GLU A 41 9.51 12.27 23.38
CA GLU A 41 8.81 11.15 22.73
C GLU A 41 8.00 11.62 21.50
N ARG A 42 7.39 12.80 21.58
CA ARG A 42 6.67 13.43 20.47
C ARG A 42 7.56 13.91 19.31
N GLN A 43 8.88 13.89 19.44
CA GLN A 43 9.83 14.23 18.37
C GLN A 43 10.46 12.97 17.74
N GLN A 44 10.09 11.78 18.20
CA GLN A 44 10.63 10.51 17.73
C GLN A 44 9.56 9.75 16.97
N ILE A 45 9.91 9.38 15.74
CA ILE A 45 9.02 8.59 14.88
C ILE A 45 8.88 7.15 15.38
N GLY A 46 9.84 6.67 16.16
CA GLY A 46 9.84 5.35 16.76
C GLY A 46 11.19 4.92 17.31
N GLU A 47 11.26 3.66 17.72
CA GLU A 47 12.45 3.05 18.31
C GLU A 47 12.61 1.61 17.80
N VAL A 48 13.84 1.21 17.52
CA VAL A 48 14.19 -0.15 17.08
C VAL A 48 15.43 -0.62 17.83
N LEU A 49 15.35 -1.75 18.54
CA LEU A 49 16.48 -2.31 19.32
C LEU A 49 17.05 -1.34 20.37
N GLY A 50 16.23 -0.43 20.90
CA GLY A 50 16.63 0.63 21.83
C GLY A 50 17.21 1.88 21.16
N GLU A 51 17.34 1.89 19.84
CA GLU A 51 17.79 3.05 19.06
C GLU A 51 16.60 3.86 18.55
N LYS A 52 16.56 5.13 18.91
CA LYS A 52 15.49 6.06 18.55
C LYS A 52 15.79 6.72 17.22
N ILE A 53 14.76 6.86 16.37
CA ILE A 53 14.85 7.63 15.13
C ILE A 53 14.05 8.92 15.26
N SER A 54 14.68 10.05 14.92
CA SER A 54 13.99 11.34 14.91
C SER A 54 13.05 11.47 13.70
N VAL A 55 12.01 12.31 13.83
CA VAL A 55 11.13 12.66 12.71
C VAL A 55 11.92 13.20 11.52
N GLN A 56 12.95 14.04 11.79
CA GLN A 56 13.77 14.66 10.74
C GLN A 56 14.60 13.64 9.98
N ASP A 57 15.22 12.66 10.67
CA ASP A 57 16.03 11.64 10.01
C ASP A 57 15.16 10.67 9.22
N PHE A 58 13.98 10.35 9.75
CA PHE A 58 13.01 9.55 9.01
C PHE A 58 12.51 10.30 7.75
N GLN A 59 12.18 11.60 7.87
CA GLN A 59 11.74 12.40 6.73
C GLN A 59 12.82 12.45 5.63
N LYS A 60 14.10 12.58 5.98
CA LYS A 60 15.19 12.49 4.99
C LYS A 60 15.17 11.16 4.23
N LEU A 61 14.94 10.04 4.94
CA LEU A 61 14.82 8.74 4.27
C LEU A 61 13.61 8.69 3.35
N VAL A 62 12.46 9.21 3.78
CA VAL A 62 11.25 9.29 2.95
C VAL A 62 11.50 10.15 1.72
N ASP A 63 12.18 11.28 1.86
CA ASP A 63 12.51 12.16 0.75
C ASP A 63 13.45 11.47 -0.25
N GLU A 64 14.51 10.78 0.23
CA GLU A 64 15.43 9.99 -0.61
C GLU A 64 14.66 8.94 -1.44
N TYR A 65 13.76 8.17 -0.82
CA TYR A 65 12.96 7.16 -1.50
C TYR A 65 11.94 7.77 -2.46
N SER A 66 11.29 8.85 -2.06
CA SER A 66 10.30 9.57 -2.88
C SER A 66 10.93 10.10 -4.17
N GLU A 67 12.10 10.71 -4.08
CA GLU A 67 12.81 11.22 -5.26
C GLU A 67 13.20 10.10 -6.23
N VAL A 68 13.59 8.94 -5.70
CA VAL A 68 13.88 7.76 -6.53
C VAL A 68 12.63 7.29 -7.28
N ILE A 69 11.49 7.20 -6.58
CA ILE A 69 10.22 6.75 -7.20
C ILE A 69 9.74 7.77 -8.24
N LYS A 70 9.80 9.07 -7.93
CA LYS A 70 9.46 10.14 -8.88
C LYS A 70 10.30 10.05 -10.15
N MET A 71 11.61 9.84 -10.01
CA MET A 71 12.51 9.70 -11.14
C MET A 71 12.19 8.46 -11.98
N GLN A 72 11.90 7.31 -11.34
CA GLN A 72 11.55 6.07 -12.04
C GLN A 72 10.21 6.15 -12.78
N GLN A 73 9.24 6.87 -12.20
CA GLN A 73 7.90 7.00 -12.78
C GLN A 73 7.76 8.20 -13.72
N GLY A 74 8.75 9.10 -13.77
CA GLY A 74 8.68 10.34 -14.55
C GLY A 74 7.62 11.31 -14.03
N GLN A 75 7.33 11.30 -12.71
CA GLN A 75 6.34 12.14 -12.05
C GLN A 75 7.01 13.20 -11.18
N GLU A 76 6.45 14.40 -11.14
CA GLU A 76 6.95 15.46 -10.25
C GLU A 76 6.40 15.31 -8.82
N ASN A 77 5.17 14.84 -8.66
CA ASN A 77 4.49 14.69 -7.38
C ASN A 77 3.90 13.28 -7.23
N LEU A 78 3.96 12.75 -6.00
CA LEU A 78 3.30 11.50 -5.63
C LEU A 78 1.95 11.81 -4.95
N PRO A 79 0.85 11.14 -5.32
CA PRO A 79 -0.40 11.20 -4.59
C PRO A 79 -0.21 10.77 -3.13
N GLU A 80 -1.10 11.22 -2.23
CA GLU A 80 -1.05 10.94 -0.78
C GLU A 80 -0.96 9.44 -0.49
N GLU A 81 -1.77 8.64 -1.16
CA GLU A 81 -1.77 7.18 -1.00
C GLU A 81 -0.41 6.55 -1.34
N GLN A 82 0.21 6.98 -2.44
CA GLN A 82 1.56 6.53 -2.79
C GLN A 82 2.60 7.01 -1.79
N MET A 83 2.47 8.24 -1.28
CA MET A 83 3.36 8.77 -0.26
C MET A 83 3.25 7.97 1.05
N ASN A 84 2.05 7.55 1.44
CA ASN A 84 1.86 6.69 2.61
C ASN A 84 2.50 5.31 2.40
N GLN A 85 2.35 4.72 1.21
CA GLN A 85 3.06 3.47 0.86
C GLN A 85 4.59 3.64 0.91
N VAL A 86 5.12 4.78 0.46
CA VAL A 86 6.56 5.09 0.59
C VAL A 86 6.98 5.16 2.04
N LYS A 87 6.23 5.85 2.91
CA LYS A 87 6.52 5.93 4.35
C LYS A 87 6.53 4.55 5.00
N ASP A 88 5.57 3.69 4.67
CA ASP A 88 5.51 2.31 5.16
C ASP A 88 6.70 1.47 4.69
N MET A 89 7.04 1.58 3.41
CA MET A 89 8.19 0.89 2.84
C MET A 89 9.50 1.34 3.50
N VAL A 90 9.67 2.64 3.69
CA VAL A 90 10.86 3.23 4.34
C VAL A 90 10.97 2.75 5.78
N TRP A 91 9.85 2.76 6.54
CA TRP A 91 9.82 2.29 7.91
C TRP A 91 10.20 0.81 8.03
N ASN A 92 9.56 -0.03 7.24
CA ASN A 92 9.82 -1.48 7.23
C ASN A 92 11.27 -1.78 6.83
N THR A 93 11.79 -1.08 5.80
CA THR A 93 13.18 -1.22 5.36
C THR A 93 14.16 -0.75 6.42
N TYR A 94 13.86 0.36 7.10
CA TYR A 94 14.68 0.87 8.20
C TYR A 94 14.79 -0.16 9.34
N ILE A 95 13.64 -0.67 9.82
CA ILE A 95 13.61 -1.71 10.87
C ILE A 95 14.43 -2.92 10.45
N GLN A 96 14.17 -3.45 9.25
CA GLN A 96 14.84 -4.64 8.74
C GLN A 96 16.36 -4.44 8.63
N ASN A 97 16.79 -3.28 8.14
CA ASN A 97 18.21 -2.95 8.04
C ASN A 97 18.88 -2.81 9.41
N GLN A 98 18.22 -2.19 10.40
CA GLN A 98 18.75 -2.08 11.76
C GLN A 98 18.89 -3.47 12.41
N ILE A 99 17.89 -4.32 12.31
CA ILE A 99 17.92 -5.68 12.83
C ILE A 99 19.07 -6.47 12.20
N ILE A 100 19.15 -6.48 10.87
CA ILE A 100 20.20 -7.21 10.14
C ILE A 100 21.58 -6.66 10.46
N ALA A 101 21.75 -5.33 10.48
CA ALA A 101 23.03 -4.72 10.82
C ALA A 101 23.50 -5.10 12.23
N LYS A 102 22.60 -5.11 13.21
CA LYS A 102 22.87 -5.54 14.58
C LYS A 102 23.29 -6.99 14.66
N GLU A 103 22.53 -7.88 14.03
CA GLU A 103 22.83 -9.32 14.03
C GLU A 103 24.11 -9.64 13.24
N ALA A 104 24.30 -9.02 12.07
CA ALA A 104 25.50 -9.16 11.27
C ALA A 104 26.77 -8.68 12.03
N SER A 105 26.66 -7.57 12.75
CA SER A 105 27.78 -7.04 13.54
C SER A 105 28.22 -7.98 14.66
N LYS A 106 27.28 -8.69 15.33
CA LYS A 106 27.59 -9.72 16.33
C LYS A 106 28.41 -10.88 15.75
N LEU A 107 28.24 -11.14 14.45
CA LEU A 107 28.92 -12.20 13.72
C LEU A 107 30.18 -11.72 12.96
N GLY A 108 30.50 -10.42 13.05
CA GLY A 108 31.60 -9.82 12.33
C GLY A 108 31.38 -9.75 10.80
N LEU A 109 30.12 -9.87 10.34
CA LEU A 109 29.78 -9.75 8.92
C LEU A 109 29.77 -8.29 8.48
N THR A 110 30.49 -8.00 7.40
CA THR A 110 30.55 -6.68 6.79
C THR A 110 30.49 -6.81 5.26
N VAL A 111 30.24 -5.71 4.57
CA VAL A 111 30.38 -5.61 3.11
C VAL A 111 31.56 -4.71 2.83
N THR A 112 32.61 -5.27 2.24
CA THR A 112 33.84 -4.54 1.90
C THR A 112 33.68 -3.75 0.61
N ASP A 113 34.53 -2.73 0.41
CA ASP A 113 34.56 -1.97 -0.86
C ASP A 113 34.96 -2.85 -2.05
N ALA A 114 35.82 -3.85 -1.84
CA ALA A 114 36.20 -4.81 -2.87
C ALA A 114 34.99 -5.64 -3.35
N GLU A 115 34.17 -6.14 -2.40
CA GLU A 115 32.95 -6.87 -2.76
C GLU A 115 31.95 -5.98 -3.54
N LEU A 116 31.79 -4.73 -3.11
CA LEU A 116 30.94 -3.79 -3.84
C LEU A 116 31.47 -3.54 -5.26
N GLN A 117 32.78 -3.34 -5.41
CA GLN A 117 33.40 -3.17 -6.72
C GLN A 117 33.20 -4.39 -7.64
N ASP A 118 33.24 -5.60 -7.09
CA ASP A 118 32.99 -6.83 -7.87
C ASP A 118 31.54 -6.90 -8.34
N ILE A 119 30.57 -6.49 -7.49
CA ILE A 119 29.16 -6.40 -7.88
C ILE A 119 28.98 -5.38 -9.01
N LEU A 120 29.64 -4.22 -8.91
CA LEU A 120 29.58 -3.18 -9.94
C LEU A 120 30.23 -3.61 -11.25
N LYS A 121 31.36 -4.33 -11.20
CA LYS A 121 32.04 -4.88 -12.40
C LYS A 121 31.19 -5.95 -13.08
N THR A 122 30.55 -6.81 -12.30
CA THR A 122 29.67 -7.87 -12.83
C THR A 122 28.43 -7.27 -13.49
N GLY A 123 27.89 -6.17 -12.94
CA GLY A 123 26.82 -5.36 -13.52
C GLY A 123 25.48 -6.08 -13.72
N THR A 124 25.29 -7.24 -13.11
CA THR A 124 24.08 -8.08 -13.28
C THR A 124 23.01 -7.88 -12.21
N ASN A 125 23.32 -7.10 -11.17
CA ASN A 125 22.34 -6.83 -10.11
C ASN A 125 21.15 -6.03 -10.68
N PRO A 126 19.89 -6.45 -10.46
CA PRO A 126 18.71 -5.79 -11.01
C PRO A 126 18.59 -4.30 -10.65
N MET A 127 19.07 -3.89 -9.48
CA MET A 127 19.06 -2.48 -9.10
C MET A 127 19.98 -1.62 -9.96
N LEU A 128 21.12 -2.17 -10.36
CA LEU A 128 22.07 -1.47 -11.24
C LEU A 128 21.49 -1.27 -12.65
N GLN A 129 20.64 -2.18 -13.10
CA GLN A 129 19.98 -2.10 -14.41
C GLN A 129 18.89 -1.01 -14.48
N GLN A 130 18.46 -0.48 -13.35
CA GLN A 130 17.50 0.64 -13.28
C GLN A 130 18.17 2.01 -13.23
N THR A 131 19.51 2.04 -13.23
CA THR A 131 20.27 3.30 -13.18
C THR A 131 20.49 3.89 -14.58
N PRO A 132 20.75 5.20 -14.71
CA PRO A 132 21.08 5.82 -15.99
C PRO A 132 22.45 5.38 -16.56
N PHE A 133 23.19 4.55 -15.84
CA PHE A 133 24.50 4.02 -16.23
C PHE A 133 24.43 2.67 -16.94
N VAL A 134 23.28 2.32 -17.51
CA VAL A 134 23.12 1.11 -18.30
C VAL A 134 23.53 1.38 -19.76
N ASN A 135 24.41 0.55 -20.29
CA ASN A 135 24.76 0.57 -21.70
C ASN A 135 23.57 0.05 -22.52
N GLN A 136 23.02 0.89 -23.38
CA GLN A 136 21.82 0.57 -24.16
C GLN A 136 22.02 -0.53 -25.18
N GLN A 137 23.28 -0.79 -25.60
CA GLN A 137 23.60 -1.85 -26.57
C GLN A 137 23.69 -3.22 -25.89
N THR A 138 24.21 -3.28 -24.67
CA THR A 138 24.47 -4.54 -23.96
C THR A 138 23.39 -4.86 -22.91
N GLY A 139 22.57 -3.88 -22.50
CA GLY A 139 21.60 -3.98 -21.41
C GLY A 139 22.24 -4.17 -20.03
N ARG A 140 23.53 -3.94 -19.89
CA ARG A 140 24.29 -4.13 -18.65
C ARG A 140 24.74 -2.80 -18.06
N PHE A 141 24.89 -2.78 -16.76
CA PHE A 141 25.47 -1.65 -16.05
C PHE A 141 26.94 -1.43 -16.50
N ASP A 142 27.29 -0.17 -16.73
CA ASP A 142 28.62 0.25 -17.14
C ASP A 142 29.31 1.05 -16.03
N ALA A 143 30.20 0.39 -15.31
CA ALA A 143 30.96 1.00 -14.22
C ALA A 143 31.86 2.16 -14.69
N SER A 144 32.30 2.16 -15.96
CA SER A 144 33.13 3.25 -16.51
C SER A 144 32.30 4.52 -16.72
N SER A 145 31.07 4.40 -17.18
CA SER A 145 30.13 5.51 -17.29
C SER A 145 29.82 6.13 -15.92
N LEU A 146 29.64 5.31 -14.88
CA LEU A 146 29.50 5.81 -13.51
C LEU A 146 30.74 6.57 -13.04
N GLN A 147 31.94 5.99 -13.22
CA GLN A 147 33.19 6.63 -12.80
C GLN A 147 33.39 7.99 -13.48
N LYS A 148 33.10 8.07 -14.77
CA LYS A 148 33.14 9.33 -15.52
C LYS A 148 32.15 10.33 -14.96
N PHE A 149 30.90 9.94 -14.71
CA PHE A 149 29.89 10.81 -14.11
C PHE A 149 30.33 11.35 -12.75
N LEU A 150 30.86 10.51 -11.86
CA LEU A 150 31.31 10.92 -10.52
C LEU A 150 32.48 11.91 -10.60
N ALA A 151 33.40 11.72 -11.56
CA ALA A 151 34.49 12.66 -11.81
C ALA A 151 33.95 14.00 -12.33
N ASP A 152 33.05 13.98 -13.30
CA ASP A 152 32.41 15.17 -13.86
C ASP A 152 31.58 15.93 -12.80
N TYR A 153 30.80 15.24 -11.99
CA TYR A 153 30.05 15.84 -10.88
C TYR A 153 30.98 16.56 -9.90
N LYS A 154 32.08 15.91 -9.50
CA LYS A 154 33.08 16.51 -8.58
C LYS A 154 33.71 17.76 -9.19
N ALA A 155 34.04 17.74 -10.45
CA ALA A 155 34.62 18.87 -11.18
C ALA A 155 33.63 20.03 -11.29
N GLN A 156 32.37 19.76 -11.66
CA GLN A 156 31.32 20.78 -11.78
C GLN A 156 30.97 21.40 -10.41
N LYS A 157 30.89 20.59 -9.35
CA LYS A 157 30.64 21.05 -7.99
C LYS A 157 31.74 21.99 -7.46
N ALA A 158 32.97 21.81 -7.92
CA ALA A 158 34.10 22.67 -7.57
C ALA A 158 34.17 23.96 -8.43
N ASN A 159 33.36 24.08 -9.50
CA ASN A 159 33.38 25.21 -10.41
C ASN A 159 32.40 26.31 -9.96
N PRO A 160 32.87 27.51 -9.51
CA PRO A 160 31.99 28.59 -9.08
C PRO A 160 31.08 29.15 -10.20
N SER A 161 31.42 28.89 -11.47
CA SER A 161 30.69 29.38 -12.63
C SER A 161 29.80 28.29 -13.27
N ALA A 162 29.54 27.19 -12.55
CA ALA A 162 28.68 26.10 -13.06
C ALA A 162 27.24 26.60 -13.26
N ASN A 163 26.62 26.15 -14.34
CA ASN A 163 25.21 26.44 -14.61
C ASN A 163 24.32 25.76 -13.53
N ALA A 164 23.49 26.56 -12.85
CA ALA A 164 22.66 26.10 -11.73
C ALA A 164 21.67 24.96 -12.14
N GLN A 165 21.07 25.04 -13.34
CA GLN A 165 20.14 24.02 -13.82
C GLN A 165 20.88 22.72 -14.16
N MET A 166 22.08 22.79 -14.73
CA MET A 166 22.92 21.63 -14.96
C MET A 166 23.35 20.99 -13.63
N MET A 167 23.75 21.80 -12.65
CA MET A 167 24.14 21.31 -11.33
C MET A 167 22.97 20.63 -10.58
N ASP A 168 21.75 21.12 -10.73
CA ASP A 168 20.56 20.47 -10.17
C ASP A 168 20.38 19.05 -10.74
N GLN A 169 20.48 18.89 -12.06
CA GLN A 169 20.40 17.57 -12.71
C GLN A 169 21.54 16.63 -12.27
N TYR A 170 22.76 17.12 -12.21
CA TYR A 170 23.90 16.33 -11.71
C TYR A 170 23.70 15.90 -10.27
N THR A 171 23.17 16.78 -9.42
CA THR A 171 22.92 16.50 -8.01
C THR A 171 21.82 15.44 -7.85
N LYS A 172 20.74 15.51 -8.63
CA LYS A 172 19.67 14.49 -8.64
C LYS A 172 20.21 13.11 -8.98
N ILE A 173 21.01 13.02 -10.05
CA ILE A 173 21.62 11.73 -10.46
C ILE A 173 22.63 11.23 -9.42
N TYR A 174 23.41 12.13 -8.79
CA TYR A 174 24.34 11.78 -7.72
C TYR A 174 23.60 11.26 -6.48
N ASN A 175 22.53 11.92 -6.05
CA ASN A 175 21.72 11.49 -4.91
C ASN A 175 21.07 10.12 -5.19
N TYR A 176 20.55 9.94 -6.41
CA TYR A 176 20.02 8.64 -6.84
C TYR A 176 21.10 7.55 -6.78
N TRP A 177 22.31 7.81 -7.28
CA TRP A 177 23.41 6.86 -7.18
C TRP A 177 23.79 6.55 -5.73
N SER A 178 23.92 7.56 -4.88
CA SER A 178 24.23 7.39 -3.46
C SER A 178 23.19 6.50 -2.75
N PHE A 179 21.93 6.69 -3.09
CA PHE A 179 20.83 5.85 -2.61
C PHE A 179 21.02 4.39 -3.08
N ILE A 180 21.29 4.18 -4.37
CA ILE A 180 21.51 2.84 -4.93
C ILE A 180 22.72 2.15 -4.27
N GLU A 181 23.84 2.84 -4.09
CA GLU A 181 25.03 2.29 -3.44
C GLU A 181 24.75 1.86 -2.00
N LYS A 182 24.10 2.74 -1.21
CA LYS A 182 23.69 2.46 0.17
C LYS A 182 22.77 1.23 0.24
N THR A 183 21.76 1.19 -0.61
CA THR A 183 20.80 0.08 -0.66
C THR A 183 21.46 -1.23 -1.11
N LEU A 184 22.39 -1.16 -2.08
CA LEU A 184 23.14 -2.32 -2.54
C LEU A 184 24.01 -2.92 -1.43
N ARG A 185 24.68 -2.08 -0.62
CA ARG A 185 25.44 -2.53 0.56
C ARG A 185 24.52 -3.21 1.58
N GLN A 186 23.37 -2.62 1.87
CA GLN A 186 22.38 -3.19 2.81
C GLN A 186 21.84 -4.53 2.32
N GLN A 187 21.46 -4.62 1.06
CA GLN A 187 21.00 -5.88 0.46
C GLN A 187 22.08 -6.95 0.46
N THR A 188 23.32 -6.59 0.13
CA THR A 188 24.44 -7.53 0.16
C THR A 188 24.68 -8.06 1.57
N LEU A 189 24.64 -7.19 2.59
CA LEU A 189 24.75 -7.61 3.98
C LEU A 189 23.62 -8.56 4.38
N ALA A 190 22.38 -8.24 4.00
CA ALA A 190 21.21 -9.07 4.25
C ALA A 190 21.35 -10.45 3.58
N GLN A 191 21.81 -10.49 2.32
CA GLN A 191 22.05 -11.74 1.59
C GLN A 191 23.15 -12.58 2.25
N LYS A 192 24.26 -11.96 2.69
CA LYS A 192 25.33 -12.66 3.44
C LYS A 192 24.81 -13.28 4.72
N TYR A 193 24.04 -12.53 5.48
CA TYR A 193 23.42 -13.00 6.72
C TYR A 193 22.43 -14.15 6.47
N GLN A 194 21.55 -13.99 5.47
CA GLN A 194 20.61 -15.05 5.07
C GLN A 194 21.33 -16.31 4.56
N ALA A 195 22.41 -16.13 3.77
CA ALA A 195 23.20 -17.24 3.26
C ALA A 195 23.90 -17.99 4.40
N LEU A 196 24.41 -17.28 5.40
CA LEU A 196 24.97 -17.89 6.61
C LEU A 196 23.94 -18.72 7.36
N LEU A 197 22.76 -18.15 7.60
CA LEU A 197 21.65 -18.88 8.25
C LEU A 197 21.23 -20.09 7.43
N ALA A 198 21.06 -19.94 6.11
CA ALA A 198 20.74 -21.06 5.22
C ALA A 198 21.82 -22.15 5.26
N GLY A 199 23.08 -21.77 5.45
CA GLY A 199 24.22 -22.69 5.63
C GLY A 199 24.17 -23.46 6.95
N CYS A 200 23.47 -22.99 7.97
CA CYS A 200 23.28 -23.70 9.24
C CYS A 200 22.26 -24.85 9.12
N PHE A 201 21.39 -24.84 8.12
CA PHE A 201 20.41 -25.91 7.88
C PHE A 201 21.07 -27.03 7.08
N LEU A 202 21.67 -27.95 7.80
CA LEU A 202 22.29 -29.14 7.23
C LEU A 202 21.27 -30.28 7.24
N SER A 203 21.29 -31.09 6.22
CA SER A 203 20.66 -32.40 6.23
C SER A 203 21.75 -33.48 6.23
N ASN A 204 21.36 -34.68 6.61
CA ASN A 204 22.26 -35.82 6.64
C ASN A 204 21.60 -37.07 6.01
N PRO A 205 22.39 -38.10 5.63
CA PRO A 205 21.85 -39.29 5.00
C PRO A 205 20.82 -40.06 5.85
N VAL A 206 20.86 -39.91 7.18
CA VAL A 206 19.90 -40.55 8.10
C VAL A 206 18.53 -39.88 7.96
N GLU A 207 18.51 -38.56 8.04
CA GLU A 207 17.28 -37.76 7.82
C GLU A 207 16.70 -37.99 6.42
N ALA A 208 17.56 -38.03 5.40
CA ALA A 208 17.15 -38.32 4.02
C ALA A 208 16.46 -39.67 3.90
N LYS A 209 17.03 -40.73 4.55
CA LYS A 209 16.41 -42.06 4.58
C LYS A 209 15.10 -42.07 5.37
N MET A 210 15.02 -41.33 6.48
CA MET A 210 13.77 -41.22 7.24
C MET A 210 12.70 -40.54 6.40
N ALA A 211 13.00 -39.39 5.79
CA ALA A 211 12.07 -38.66 4.93
C ALA A 211 11.61 -39.51 3.73
N PHE A 212 12.53 -40.26 3.11
CA PHE A 212 12.16 -41.22 2.06
C PHE A 212 11.19 -42.26 2.57
N LYS A 213 11.45 -42.87 3.73
CA LYS A 213 10.57 -43.87 4.32
C LYS A 213 9.21 -43.30 4.67
N GLU A 214 9.16 -42.14 5.28
CA GLU A 214 7.94 -41.43 5.67
C GLU A 214 7.05 -41.06 4.45
N GLU A 215 7.66 -40.74 3.33
CA GLU A 215 6.94 -40.41 2.09
C GLU A 215 6.49 -41.65 1.30
N ASN A 216 7.27 -42.74 1.35
CA ASN A 216 7.11 -43.86 0.45
C ASN A 216 6.59 -45.15 1.11
N GLU A 217 6.59 -45.27 2.44
CA GLU A 217 5.92 -46.37 3.14
C GLU A 217 4.43 -46.08 3.22
N GLU A 218 3.63 -46.81 2.42
CA GLU A 218 2.18 -46.69 2.40
C GLU A 218 1.52 -47.76 3.27
N SER A 219 0.55 -47.35 4.07
CA SER A 219 -0.28 -48.21 4.85
C SER A 219 -1.72 -48.24 4.31
N GLN A 220 -2.34 -49.40 4.43
CA GLN A 220 -3.77 -49.59 4.21
C GLN A 220 -4.38 -50.00 5.55
N ILE A 221 -5.54 -49.44 5.85
CA ILE A 221 -6.24 -49.72 7.11
C ILE A 221 -7.71 -49.99 6.90
N GLN A 222 -8.27 -50.80 7.79
CA GLN A 222 -9.68 -50.70 8.14
C GLN A 222 -9.83 -49.71 9.30
N LEU A 223 -10.67 -48.72 9.08
CA LEU A 223 -10.89 -47.61 9.99
C LEU A 223 -12.29 -47.69 10.60
N ALA A 224 -12.42 -47.44 11.88
CA ALA A 224 -13.69 -47.09 12.52
C ALA A 224 -13.59 -45.66 13.04
N ALA A 225 -14.32 -44.75 12.42
CA ALA A 225 -14.35 -43.31 12.75
C ALA A 225 -15.55 -42.99 13.64
N PHE A 226 -15.33 -42.16 14.64
CA PHE A 226 -16.32 -41.63 15.58
C PHE A 226 -16.30 -40.10 15.51
N PRO A 227 -17.08 -39.48 14.62
CA PRO A 227 -17.07 -38.03 14.44
C PRO A 227 -17.54 -37.28 15.68
N TYR A 228 -16.93 -36.16 15.98
CA TYR A 228 -17.39 -35.25 17.04
C TYR A 228 -18.79 -34.67 16.76
N SER A 229 -19.17 -34.58 15.48
CA SER A 229 -20.49 -34.12 15.05
C SER A 229 -21.64 -35.04 15.48
N ASP A 230 -21.32 -36.31 15.81
CA ASP A 230 -22.34 -37.27 16.28
C ASP A 230 -22.75 -36.99 17.75
N ILE A 231 -22.01 -36.13 18.45
CA ILE A 231 -22.34 -35.65 19.81
C ILE A 231 -22.82 -34.18 19.73
N GLN A 232 -24.05 -33.94 20.16
CA GLN A 232 -24.62 -32.61 20.23
C GLN A 232 -23.89 -31.75 21.28
N ASP A 233 -23.66 -30.48 20.97
CA ASP A 233 -22.88 -29.56 21.84
C ASP A 233 -23.54 -29.30 23.20
N ASP A 234 -24.86 -29.32 23.25
CA ASP A 234 -25.68 -29.13 24.46
C ASP A 234 -25.55 -30.27 25.47
N LYS A 235 -25.07 -31.43 25.04
CA LYS A 235 -24.77 -32.58 25.91
C LYS A 235 -23.42 -32.51 26.59
N VAL A 236 -22.61 -31.53 26.23
CA VAL A 236 -21.25 -31.35 26.76
C VAL A 236 -21.24 -30.17 27.75
N LYS A 237 -20.99 -30.46 29.02
CA LYS A 237 -20.85 -29.42 30.04
C LYS A 237 -19.43 -28.86 30.03
N ILE A 238 -19.28 -27.58 29.83
CA ILE A 238 -18.01 -26.83 29.90
C ILE A 238 -18.07 -25.93 31.13
N SER A 239 -17.08 -26.01 31.99
CA SER A 239 -16.93 -25.14 33.15
C SER A 239 -15.89 -24.05 32.88
N GLU A 240 -15.93 -22.97 33.66
CA GLU A 240 -14.90 -21.92 33.58
C GLU A 240 -13.49 -22.45 33.91
N SER A 241 -13.39 -23.47 34.75
CA SER A 241 -12.10 -24.14 35.01
C SER A 241 -11.56 -24.89 33.79
N ASP A 242 -12.43 -25.50 33.00
CA ASP A 242 -12.03 -26.16 31.74
C ASP A 242 -11.49 -25.13 30.73
N LEU A 243 -12.21 -24.00 30.59
CA LEU A 243 -11.77 -22.91 29.71
C LEU A 243 -10.41 -22.36 30.14
N LYS A 244 -10.22 -22.11 31.44
CA LYS A 244 -8.97 -21.60 31.97
C LYS A 244 -7.81 -22.58 31.75
N ALA A 245 -8.01 -23.87 32.06
CA ALA A 245 -7.00 -24.89 31.87
C ALA A 245 -6.59 -25.00 30.40
N LYS A 246 -7.56 -25.00 29.47
CA LYS A 246 -7.28 -25.06 28.05
C LYS A 246 -6.61 -23.77 27.54
N TYR A 247 -7.05 -22.62 28.00
CA TYR A 247 -6.38 -21.35 27.67
C TYR A 247 -4.92 -21.38 28.10
N ASP A 248 -4.61 -21.80 29.31
CA ASP A 248 -3.22 -21.87 29.80
C ASP A 248 -2.36 -22.83 28.97
N GLU A 249 -2.95 -23.92 28.44
CA GLU A 249 -2.29 -24.87 27.52
C GLU A 249 -1.96 -24.24 26.16
N ILE A 250 -2.90 -23.46 25.58
CA ILE A 250 -2.78 -22.97 24.19
C ILE A 250 -2.53 -21.47 24.09
N LYS A 251 -2.36 -20.73 25.19
CA LYS A 251 -2.20 -19.26 25.22
C LYS A 251 -1.12 -18.72 24.29
N ALA A 252 -0.09 -19.54 24.00
CA ALA A 252 0.94 -19.15 23.03
C ALA A 252 0.39 -18.84 21.64
N ARG A 253 -0.79 -19.38 21.28
CA ARG A 253 -1.51 -19.06 20.02
C ARG A 253 -2.08 -17.66 20.02
N PHE A 254 -2.28 -17.05 21.19
CA PHE A 254 -2.87 -15.73 21.38
C PHE A 254 -1.84 -14.65 21.75
N LYS A 255 -0.57 -14.88 21.34
CA LYS A 255 0.49 -13.90 21.57
C LYS A 255 0.17 -12.60 20.82
N GLN A 256 0.16 -11.49 21.56
CA GLN A 256 -0.04 -10.13 21.09
C GLN A 256 1.32 -9.41 21.04
N PRO A 257 1.97 -9.32 19.88
CA PRO A 257 3.32 -8.75 19.79
C PRO A 257 3.36 -7.24 19.79
N VAL A 258 2.26 -6.59 19.40
CA VAL A 258 2.09 -5.14 19.34
C VAL A 258 0.79 -4.75 20.03
N GLU A 259 0.75 -3.57 20.62
CA GLU A 259 -0.47 -3.03 21.20
C GLU A 259 -1.48 -2.71 20.11
N SER A 260 -2.76 -3.03 20.34
CA SER A 260 -3.85 -2.69 19.42
C SER A 260 -5.09 -2.19 20.16
N ARG A 261 -5.97 -1.55 19.42
CA ARG A 261 -7.21 -0.95 19.91
C ARG A 261 -8.41 -1.51 19.15
N ASP A 262 -9.50 -1.80 19.86
CA ASP A 262 -10.81 -2.02 19.27
C ASP A 262 -11.65 -0.77 19.48
N ILE A 263 -12.33 -0.33 18.43
CA ILE A 263 -13.21 0.84 18.48
C ILE A 263 -14.60 0.50 17.95
N LYS A 264 -15.57 1.26 18.43
CA LYS A 264 -16.87 1.44 17.79
C LYS A 264 -16.96 2.86 17.29
N PHE A 265 -17.53 3.08 16.12
CA PHE A 265 -17.61 4.42 15.57
C PHE A 265 -18.90 4.65 14.80
N VAL A 266 -19.30 5.91 14.70
CA VAL A 266 -20.33 6.39 13.79
C VAL A 266 -19.66 7.33 12.81
N ASP A 267 -19.83 7.03 11.54
CA ASP A 267 -19.41 7.86 10.42
C ASP A 267 -20.61 8.28 9.61
N ILE A 268 -20.70 9.57 9.32
CA ILE A 268 -21.73 10.17 8.48
C ILE A 268 -21.06 10.79 7.28
N GLU A 269 -21.22 10.16 6.12
CA GLU A 269 -20.86 10.77 4.85
C GLU A 269 -21.94 11.76 4.43
N VAL A 270 -21.57 13.03 4.32
CA VAL A 270 -22.46 14.11 3.89
C VAL A 270 -22.63 14.02 2.37
N GLN A 271 -23.85 13.79 1.93
CA GLN A 271 -24.19 13.68 0.51
C GLN A 271 -25.04 14.85 0.06
N ALA A 272 -25.00 15.13 -1.27
CA ALA A 272 -25.82 16.15 -1.87
C ALA A 272 -27.30 15.93 -1.59
N SER A 273 -27.97 16.94 -1.04
CA SER A 273 -29.40 16.94 -0.77
C SER A 273 -30.21 17.01 -2.08
N ASN A 274 -31.52 16.77 -1.99
CA ASN A 274 -32.42 16.97 -3.12
C ASN A 274 -32.43 18.43 -3.63
N ALA A 275 -32.22 19.39 -2.71
CA ALA A 275 -32.11 20.82 -3.08
C ALA A 275 -30.83 21.10 -3.85
N ASP A 276 -29.68 20.51 -3.42
CA ASP A 276 -28.41 20.64 -4.13
C ASP A 276 -28.50 20.04 -5.53
N ARG A 277 -29.07 18.85 -5.65
CA ARG A 277 -29.30 18.18 -6.94
C ARG A 277 -30.22 19.00 -7.85
N ALA A 278 -31.30 19.60 -7.31
CA ALA A 278 -32.19 20.45 -8.07
C ALA A 278 -31.48 21.74 -8.53
N ALA A 279 -30.67 22.36 -7.68
CA ALA A 279 -29.88 23.54 -8.01
C ALA A 279 -28.86 23.22 -9.12
N LEU A 280 -28.15 22.13 -9.03
CA LEU A 280 -27.19 21.69 -10.04
C LEU A 280 -27.88 21.37 -11.37
N ASN A 281 -29.03 20.70 -11.37
CA ASN A 281 -29.80 20.43 -12.56
C ASN A 281 -30.28 21.72 -13.25
N LYS A 282 -30.70 22.73 -12.47
CA LYS A 282 -31.08 24.07 -13.00
C LYS A 282 -29.86 24.76 -13.63
N GLU A 283 -28.71 24.69 -13.00
CA GLU A 283 -27.45 25.22 -13.56
C GLU A 283 -27.08 24.53 -14.87
N PHE A 284 -27.19 23.20 -14.93
CA PHE A 284 -26.94 22.41 -16.14
C PHE A 284 -27.92 22.71 -17.27
N ALA A 285 -29.21 22.98 -16.98
CA ALA A 285 -30.17 23.42 -17.99
C ALA A 285 -29.74 24.76 -18.59
N GLY A 286 -29.20 25.67 -17.80
CA GLY A 286 -28.64 26.94 -18.30
C GLY A 286 -27.39 26.71 -19.17
N TYR A 287 -26.46 25.86 -18.74
CA TYR A 287 -25.29 25.52 -19.54
C TYR A 287 -25.65 24.77 -20.83
N HIS A 288 -26.64 23.90 -20.80
CA HIS A 288 -27.13 23.24 -22.02
C HIS A 288 -27.53 24.23 -23.07
N SER A 289 -28.36 25.23 -22.71
CA SER A 289 -28.80 26.25 -23.62
C SER A 289 -27.67 27.12 -24.18
N GLN A 290 -26.73 27.54 -23.30
CA GLN A 290 -25.56 28.32 -23.68
C GLN A 290 -24.62 27.52 -24.59
N LEU A 291 -24.34 26.25 -24.25
CA LEU A 291 -23.47 25.39 -25.02
C LEU A 291 -24.05 25.08 -26.41
N ALA A 292 -25.36 24.83 -26.48
CA ALA A 292 -26.06 24.59 -27.75
C ALA A 292 -25.97 25.80 -28.70
N ALA A 293 -26.15 27.03 -28.18
CA ALA A 293 -26.11 28.26 -28.94
C ALA A 293 -24.69 28.74 -29.30
N ALA A 294 -23.66 28.35 -28.54
CA ALA A 294 -22.29 28.85 -28.72
C ALA A 294 -21.65 28.32 -30.01
N ALA A 295 -21.21 29.24 -30.88
CA ALA A 295 -20.35 28.89 -32.02
C ALA A 295 -18.94 28.47 -31.54
N ASP A 296 -18.38 29.19 -30.60
CA ASP A 296 -17.17 28.81 -29.84
C ASP A 296 -17.54 28.51 -28.38
N PRO A 297 -17.44 27.25 -27.90
CA PRO A 297 -17.82 26.88 -26.57
C PRO A 297 -16.76 27.18 -25.51
N THR A 298 -15.59 27.72 -25.85
CA THR A 298 -14.43 27.92 -24.95
C THR A 298 -14.84 28.65 -23.67
N GLU A 299 -15.52 29.78 -23.76
CA GLU A 299 -15.94 30.57 -22.61
C GLU A 299 -17.04 29.91 -21.77
N VAL A 300 -17.94 29.16 -22.38
CA VAL A 300 -19.00 28.44 -21.69
C VAL A 300 -18.40 27.33 -20.82
N VAL A 301 -17.49 26.53 -21.38
CA VAL A 301 -16.79 25.48 -20.64
C VAL A 301 -15.94 26.07 -19.54
N ARG A 302 -15.18 27.13 -19.82
CA ARG A 302 -14.33 27.79 -18.80
C ARG A 302 -15.17 28.31 -17.63
N LYS A 303 -16.29 28.99 -17.88
CA LYS A 303 -17.18 29.52 -16.83
C LYS A 303 -17.89 28.43 -16.02
N SER A 304 -18.11 27.26 -16.61
CA SER A 304 -18.79 26.15 -15.93
C SER A 304 -17.90 25.46 -14.89
N ALA A 305 -16.59 25.73 -14.85
CA ALA A 305 -15.62 25.00 -14.03
C ALA A 305 -15.72 23.47 -14.25
N SER A 306 -15.84 23.05 -15.52
CA SER A 306 -15.87 21.64 -15.91
C SER A 306 -14.58 20.92 -15.48
N THR A 307 -14.69 19.69 -15.04
CA THR A 307 -13.54 18.83 -14.76
C THR A 307 -12.84 18.31 -16.03
N VAL A 308 -13.48 18.50 -17.20
CA VAL A 308 -12.92 18.13 -18.50
C VAL A 308 -12.50 19.39 -19.25
N ALA A 309 -11.23 19.48 -19.59
CA ALA A 309 -10.66 20.61 -20.32
C ALA A 309 -11.18 20.64 -21.77
N TYR A 310 -11.45 21.84 -22.28
CA TYR A 310 -11.76 22.06 -23.70
C TYR A 310 -10.55 22.68 -24.39
N LEU A 311 -9.84 21.90 -25.19
CA LEU A 311 -8.66 22.37 -25.90
C LEU A 311 -9.00 23.14 -27.19
N GLY A 312 -10.19 22.91 -27.77
CA GLY A 312 -10.61 23.53 -29.04
C GLY A 312 -9.83 23.02 -30.27
N ILE A 313 -9.23 21.85 -30.16
CA ILE A 313 -8.51 21.13 -31.20
C ILE A 313 -8.98 19.67 -31.25
N PRO A 314 -8.76 18.96 -32.38
CA PRO A 314 -9.06 17.54 -32.49
C PRO A 314 -8.16 16.69 -31.60
N VAL A 315 -8.75 15.86 -30.73
CA VAL A 315 -8.08 14.90 -29.86
C VAL A 315 -8.63 13.49 -30.07
N SER A 316 -7.93 12.47 -29.60
CA SER A 316 -8.41 11.10 -29.69
C SER A 316 -9.62 10.87 -28.76
N LYS A 317 -10.35 9.78 -28.99
CA LYS A 317 -11.45 9.38 -28.13
C LYS A 317 -10.99 9.07 -26.70
N ASP A 318 -9.76 8.59 -26.55
CA ASP A 318 -9.17 8.20 -25.28
C ASP A 318 -8.85 9.40 -24.38
N ALA A 319 -8.78 10.61 -24.93
CA ALA A 319 -8.61 11.85 -24.15
C ALA A 319 -9.85 12.21 -23.30
N PHE A 320 -10.98 11.57 -23.56
CA PHE A 320 -12.22 11.84 -22.82
C PHE A 320 -12.51 10.75 -21.77
N PRO A 321 -13.18 11.11 -20.66
CA PRO A 321 -13.71 10.14 -19.72
C PRO A 321 -14.58 9.09 -20.43
N ARG A 322 -14.61 7.86 -19.94
CA ARG A 322 -15.29 6.73 -20.61
C ARG A 322 -16.78 6.97 -20.89
N ASP A 323 -17.48 7.63 -19.97
CA ASP A 323 -18.89 7.98 -20.09
C ASP A 323 -19.14 9.01 -21.20
N ILE A 324 -18.18 9.89 -21.44
CA ILE A 324 -18.18 10.87 -22.52
C ILE A 324 -17.80 10.19 -23.84
N ALA A 325 -16.68 9.48 -23.86
CA ALA A 325 -16.18 8.76 -25.04
C ALA A 325 -17.22 7.82 -25.63
N ALA A 326 -18.02 7.15 -24.83
CA ALA A 326 -19.11 6.27 -25.31
C ALA A 326 -20.22 6.98 -26.08
N GLN A 327 -20.36 8.29 -25.92
CA GLN A 327 -21.39 9.09 -26.60
C GLN A 327 -20.91 9.65 -27.94
N LEU A 328 -19.61 9.96 -28.10
CA LEU A 328 -19.08 10.74 -29.23
C LEU A 328 -19.32 10.08 -30.58
N ASP A 329 -19.29 8.76 -30.70
CA ASP A 329 -19.48 8.08 -31.98
C ASP A 329 -20.89 8.21 -32.52
N SER A 330 -21.88 8.28 -31.62
CA SER A 330 -23.33 8.35 -32.00
C SER A 330 -23.86 9.77 -32.13
N MET A 331 -23.08 10.78 -31.73
CA MET A 331 -23.50 12.18 -31.81
C MET A 331 -23.32 12.75 -33.22
N ALA A 332 -24.31 13.53 -33.66
CA ALA A 332 -24.15 14.33 -34.86
C ALA A 332 -23.26 15.56 -34.59
N VAL A 333 -22.41 15.92 -35.55
CA VAL A 333 -21.60 17.14 -35.47
C VAL A 333 -22.49 18.36 -35.31
N GLY A 334 -22.13 19.25 -34.38
CA GLY A 334 -22.93 20.44 -34.01
C GLY A 334 -24.00 20.17 -32.95
N SER A 335 -24.31 18.90 -32.65
CA SER A 335 -25.34 18.57 -31.67
C SER A 335 -24.82 18.68 -30.21
N THR A 336 -25.75 18.95 -29.29
CA THR A 336 -25.50 18.96 -27.85
C THR A 336 -26.33 17.85 -27.19
N SER A 337 -25.72 17.04 -26.35
CA SER A 337 -26.41 15.97 -25.65
C SER A 337 -27.39 16.51 -24.60
N ALA A 338 -28.39 15.72 -24.23
CA ALA A 338 -29.13 15.99 -23.00
C ALA A 338 -28.22 15.93 -21.77
N VAL A 339 -28.62 16.53 -20.66
CA VAL A 339 -27.96 16.37 -19.34
C VAL A 339 -28.02 14.92 -18.95
N LYS A 340 -26.86 14.33 -18.63
CA LYS A 340 -26.76 12.93 -18.20
C LYS A 340 -26.09 12.84 -16.84
N ALA A 341 -26.66 11.97 -15.98
CA ALA A 341 -26.03 11.60 -14.75
C ALA A 341 -25.16 10.35 -14.96
N ASN A 342 -23.95 10.37 -14.41
CA ASN A 342 -23.08 9.21 -14.32
C ASN A 342 -23.01 8.75 -12.86
N ALA A 343 -23.67 7.63 -12.55
CA ALA A 343 -23.67 7.06 -11.21
C ALA A 343 -22.31 6.49 -10.80
N GLY A 344 -21.44 6.16 -11.75
CA GLY A 344 -20.13 5.56 -11.48
C GLY A 344 -19.14 6.51 -10.81
N ASP A 345 -19.25 7.81 -11.07
CA ASP A 345 -18.40 8.85 -10.50
C ASP A 345 -19.21 10.01 -9.89
N ASN A 346 -20.50 9.81 -9.68
CA ASN A 346 -21.43 10.78 -9.09
C ASN A 346 -21.36 12.17 -9.75
N THR A 347 -21.42 12.23 -11.10
CA THR A 347 -21.32 13.48 -11.86
C THR A 347 -22.54 13.72 -12.76
N LEU A 348 -22.77 14.98 -13.13
CA LEU A 348 -23.58 15.34 -14.28
C LEU A 348 -22.69 15.77 -15.44
N ASN A 349 -23.11 15.45 -16.67
CA ASN A 349 -22.38 15.86 -17.85
C ASN A 349 -23.30 16.33 -19.00
N ILE A 350 -22.76 17.19 -19.86
CA ILE A 350 -23.31 17.61 -21.16
C ILE A 350 -22.16 17.62 -22.16
N VAL A 351 -22.39 17.17 -23.35
CA VAL A 351 -21.41 17.13 -24.44
C VAL A 351 -21.93 17.87 -25.65
N LYS A 352 -21.14 18.77 -26.24
CA LYS A 352 -21.34 19.30 -27.57
C LYS A 352 -20.25 18.79 -28.49
N LEU A 353 -20.62 18.05 -29.54
CA LEU A 353 -19.67 17.60 -30.54
C LEU A 353 -19.49 18.70 -31.58
N VAL A 354 -18.36 19.42 -31.53
CA VAL A 354 -18.06 20.55 -32.44
C VAL A 354 -17.57 20.03 -33.78
N ALA A 355 -16.67 19.02 -33.79
CA ALA A 355 -16.16 18.42 -35.02
C ALA A 355 -15.77 16.94 -34.78
N LYS A 356 -15.88 16.14 -35.84
CA LYS A 356 -15.38 14.79 -35.96
C LYS A 356 -14.63 14.67 -37.27
N GLN A 357 -13.36 14.27 -37.25
CA GLN A 357 -12.50 14.29 -38.44
C GLN A 357 -11.55 13.08 -38.40
N GLU A 358 -11.26 12.53 -39.59
CA GLU A 358 -10.20 11.53 -39.74
C GLU A 358 -8.87 12.25 -39.93
N LEU A 359 -8.00 12.18 -38.93
CA LEU A 359 -6.72 12.87 -38.84
C LEU A 359 -5.59 11.92 -38.44
N PRO A 360 -4.33 12.23 -38.80
CA PRO A 360 -3.21 11.35 -38.44
C PRO A 360 -3.00 11.33 -36.94
N ASP A 361 -2.75 10.14 -36.38
CA ASP A 361 -2.31 9.99 -34.97
C ASP A 361 -0.91 10.56 -34.78
N SER A 362 -0.01 10.33 -35.75
CA SER A 362 1.36 10.80 -35.71
C SER A 362 1.74 11.54 -36.97
N VAL A 363 2.41 12.69 -36.83
CA VAL A 363 2.87 13.54 -37.93
C VAL A 363 4.35 13.76 -37.80
N GLN A 364 5.12 13.46 -38.89
CA GLN A 364 6.53 13.84 -38.96
C GLN A 364 6.65 15.21 -39.56
N TYR A 365 7.39 16.08 -38.96
CA TYR A 365 7.57 17.46 -39.39
C TYR A 365 9.00 17.94 -39.11
N ARG A 366 9.35 19.09 -39.67
CA ARG A 366 10.52 19.90 -39.34
C ARG A 366 10.19 21.38 -39.41
N VAL A 367 10.94 22.16 -38.63
CA VAL A 367 10.68 23.58 -38.49
C VAL A 367 11.93 24.43 -38.58
N ILE A 368 11.79 25.67 -39.04
CA ILE A 368 12.75 26.75 -38.86
C ILE A 368 12.02 27.89 -38.13
N GLN A 369 12.49 28.20 -36.94
CA GLN A 369 11.97 29.33 -36.15
C GLN A 369 12.65 30.61 -36.60
N VAL A 370 11.85 31.65 -36.80
CA VAL A 370 12.33 32.93 -37.30
C VAL A 370 11.97 34.04 -36.31
N ALA A 371 12.95 34.54 -35.62
CA ALA A 371 12.84 35.69 -34.75
C ALA A 371 13.52 36.89 -35.37
N ALA A 372 12.95 38.10 -35.12
CA ALA A 372 13.53 39.37 -35.54
C ALA A 372 13.10 40.49 -34.56
N ASN A 373 13.57 41.71 -34.80
CA ASN A 373 13.24 42.85 -33.93
C ASN A 373 11.77 43.29 -34.06
N SER A 374 11.11 42.89 -35.15
CA SER A 374 9.66 43.13 -35.37
C SER A 374 9.01 41.95 -36.08
N VAL A 375 7.69 41.84 -35.88
CA VAL A 375 6.86 40.81 -36.57
C VAL A 375 6.94 40.96 -38.11
N ALA A 376 6.97 42.19 -38.62
CA ALA A 376 7.11 42.45 -40.05
C ALA A 376 8.47 41.96 -40.61
N GLU A 377 9.55 42.21 -39.90
CA GLU A 377 10.87 41.74 -40.27
C GLU A 377 10.97 40.20 -40.19
N ALA A 378 10.41 39.59 -39.12
CA ALA A 378 10.32 38.15 -38.98
C ALA A 378 9.55 37.51 -40.12
N LYS A 379 8.45 38.14 -40.55
CA LYS A 379 7.65 37.72 -41.73
C LYS A 379 8.49 37.74 -43.01
N THR A 380 9.17 38.86 -43.31
CA THR A 380 10.02 38.99 -44.49
C THR A 380 11.11 37.94 -44.56
N LYS A 381 11.75 37.63 -43.41
CA LYS A 381 12.73 36.58 -43.32
C LYS A 381 12.10 35.20 -43.55
N ALA A 382 10.92 34.93 -42.97
CA ALA A 382 10.20 33.67 -43.14
C ALA A 382 9.74 33.48 -44.62
N ASP A 383 9.26 34.56 -45.30
CA ASP A 383 8.92 34.54 -46.70
C ASP A 383 10.15 34.19 -47.57
N SER A 384 11.32 34.76 -47.24
CA SER A 384 12.59 34.44 -47.93
C SER A 384 13.01 32.99 -47.74
N ILE A 385 12.91 32.44 -46.50
CA ILE A 385 13.18 31.03 -46.17
C ILE A 385 12.25 30.12 -46.97
N GLN A 386 10.96 30.39 -46.91
CA GLN A 386 9.96 29.61 -47.62
C GLN A 386 10.19 29.61 -49.12
N GLY A 387 10.46 30.79 -49.69
CA GLY A 387 10.78 30.95 -51.12
C GLY A 387 12.05 30.18 -51.52
N ALA A 388 13.11 30.22 -50.72
CA ALA A 388 14.34 29.50 -50.98
C ALA A 388 14.13 27.97 -50.97
N ILE A 389 13.40 27.45 -49.97
CA ILE A 389 13.11 26.01 -49.87
C ILE A 389 12.17 25.59 -50.99
N ALA A 390 11.13 26.38 -51.32
CA ALA A 390 10.27 26.13 -52.48
C ALA A 390 11.02 26.12 -53.80
N GLY A 391 12.06 26.92 -53.91
CA GLY A 391 12.98 26.96 -55.07
C GLY A 391 14.00 25.82 -55.10
N GLY A 392 13.94 24.86 -54.20
CA GLY A 392 14.78 23.66 -54.17
C GLY A 392 15.98 23.73 -53.22
N ALA A 393 16.12 24.76 -52.39
CA ALA A 393 17.19 24.81 -51.39
C ALA A 393 16.95 23.74 -50.32
N ASP A 394 18.06 23.16 -49.87
CA ASP A 394 18.01 22.15 -48.78
C ASP A 394 17.58 22.76 -47.46
N PHE A 395 16.60 22.14 -46.81
CA PHE A 395 15.97 22.64 -45.59
C PHE A 395 16.93 22.74 -44.43
N GLU A 396 17.79 21.71 -44.24
CA GLU A 396 18.77 21.67 -43.13
C GLU A 396 19.87 22.68 -43.35
N ALA A 397 20.31 22.89 -44.62
CA ALA A 397 21.27 23.92 -45.00
C ALA A 397 20.74 25.33 -44.69
N ILE A 398 19.45 25.59 -44.95
CA ILE A 398 18.82 26.85 -44.56
C ILE A 398 18.66 26.97 -43.05
N ALA A 399 18.23 25.90 -42.36
CA ALA A 399 18.09 25.91 -40.90
C ALA A 399 19.42 26.26 -40.19
N LYS A 400 20.54 25.69 -40.66
CA LYS A 400 21.91 25.99 -40.15
C LYS A 400 22.29 27.47 -40.28
N LYS A 401 21.84 28.18 -41.32
CA LYS A 401 22.10 29.61 -41.46
C LYS A 401 21.36 30.46 -40.38
N TYR A 402 20.33 29.88 -39.75
CA TYR A 402 19.59 30.47 -38.62
C TYR A 402 19.94 29.85 -37.28
N GLY A 403 21.08 29.10 -37.22
CA GLY A 403 21.57 28.51 -36.00
C GLY A 403 20.74 27.31 -35.48
N GLN A 404 19.98 26.64 -36.39
CA GLN A 404 19.11 25.52 -36.06
C GLN A 404 19.51 24.28 -36.85
N THR A 405 19.15 23.08 -36.37
CA THR A 405 19.46 21.82 -37.02
C THR A 405 18.52 21.48 -38.19
N GLY A 406 17.27 21.87 -38.07
CA GLY A 406 16.24 21.50 -39.05
C GLY A 406 15.86 20.03 -39.00
N ASP A 407 16.13 19.38 -37.85
CA ASP A 407 15.92 17.94 -37.66
C ASP A 407 14.44 17.56 -37.82
N LYS A 408 14.20 16.33 -38.24
CA LYS A 408 12.88 15.74 -38.35
C LYS A 408 12.40 15.29 -36.96
N ALA A 409 11.20 15.70 -36.58
CA ALA A 409 10.55 15.31 -35.33
C ALA A 409 9.20 14.64 -35.60
N TRP A 410 8.78 13.78 -34.68
CA TRP A 410 7.43 13.24 -34.67
C TRP A 410 6.60 13.90 -33.58
N MET A 411 5.38 14.32 -33.90
CA MET A 411 4.36 14.73 -32.97
C MET A 411 3.27 13.66 -32.95
N THR A 412 2.96 13.11 -31.79
CA THR A 412 1.84 12.17 -31.60
C THR A 412 0.68 12.85 -30.91
N THR A 413 -0.53 12.36 -31.13
CA THR A 413 -1.74 12.89 -30.47
C THR A 413 -1.60 12.87 -28.94
N LYS A 414 -1.02 11.82 -28.37
CA LYS A 414 -0.80 11.66 -26.93
C LYS A 414 0.05 12.74 -26.28
N GLN A 415 0.92 13.41 -27.05
CA GLN A 415 1.78 14.48 -26.52
C GLN A 415 1.03 15.75 -26.14
N TYR A 416 -0.19 15.96 -26.68
CA TYR A 416 -0.95 17.20 -26.44
C TYR A 416 -2.38 16.98 -25.92
N GLU A 417 -2.97 15.81 -26.12
CA GLU A 417 -4.40 15.57 -25.87
C GLU A 417 -4.84 15.63 -24.40
N TYR A 418 -3.89 15.47 -23.45
CA TYR A 418 -4.15 15.53 -22.00
C TYR A 418 -3.82 16.89 -21.37
N ALA A 419 -3.49 17.89 -22.17
CA ALA A 419 -3.23 19.23 -21.66
C ALA A 419 -4.47 19.83 -20.98
N GLN A 420 -4.27 20.55 -19.88
CA GLN A 420 -5.37 21.21 -19.16
C GLN A 420 -5.81 22.51 -19.83
N SER A 421 -4.92 23.11 -20.61
CA SER A 421 -5.19 24.30 -21.40
C SER A 421 -4.24 24.35 -22.59
N MET A 422 -4.60 25.13 -23.59
CA MET A 422 -3.75 25.33 -24.78
C MET A 422 -3.93 26.76 -25.30
N ASP A 423 -2.82 27.44 -25.47
CA ASP A 423 -2.78 28.79 -26.04
C ASP A 423 -3.06 28.78 -27.54
N LYS A 424 -3.28 29.99 -28.08
CA LYS A 424 -3.62 30.18 -29.49
C LYS A 424 -2.51 29.69 -30.43
N ASP A 425 -1.25 29.88 -30.06
CA ASP A 425 -0.11 29.55 -30.91
C ASP A 425 0.05 28.05 -31.04
N ASN A 426 -0.02 27.33 -29.90
CA ASN A 426 0.00 25.87 -29.88
C ASN A 426 -1.20 25.27 -30.64
N LYS A 427 -2.42 25.85 -30.48
CA LYS A 427 -3.60 25.43 -31.27
C LYS A 427 -3.36 25.60 -32.76
N THR A 428 -2.82 26.73 -33.18
CA THR A 428 -2.49 27.01 -34.58
C THR A 428 -1.48 26.02 -35.12
N PHE A 429 -0.40 25.75 -34.36
CA PHE A 429 0.63 24.81 -34.74
C PHE A 429 0.09 23.39 -34.92
N ILE A 430 -0.62 22.85 -33.90
CA ILE A 430 -1.16 21.49 -33.92
C ILE A 430 -2.23 21.32 -35.00
N ASN A 431 -3.10 22.31 -35.22
CA ASN A 431 -4.09 22.27 -36.28
C ASN A 431 -3.41 22.23 -37.66
N THR A 432 -2.35 23.03 -37.85
CA THR A 432 -1.61 23.02 -39.13
C THR A 432 -0.92 21.67 -39.35
N LEU A 433 -0.29 21.07 -38.31
CA LEU A 433 0.29 19.72 -38.40
C LEU A 433 -0.75 18.67 -38.82
N ASN A 434 -1.95 18.73 -38.25
CA ASN A 434 -3.00 17.76 -38.55
C ASN A 434 -3.58 17.92 -39.98
N THR A 435 -3.63 19.16 -40.51
CA THR A 435 -4.37 19.46 -41.75
C THR A 435 -3.50 19.74 -42.96
N ALA A 436 -2.26 20.26 -42.81
CA ALA A 436 -1.40 20.63 -43.91
C ALA A 436 -0.99 19.39 -44.75
N ALA A 437 -0.95 19.52 -46.07
CA ALA A 437 -0.56 18.41 -46.95
C ALA A 437 0.90 17.94 -46.70
N VAL A 438 1.15 16.66 -46.97
CA VAL A 438 2.51 16.11 -46.91
C VAL A 438 3.38 16.83 -47.93
N ASN A 439 4.61 17.15 -47.51
CA ASN A 439 5.60 17.96 -48.25
C ASN A 439 5.23 19.45 -48.46
N SER A 440 4.10 19.92 -47.92
CA SER A 440 3.76 21.35 -47.96
C SER A 440 4.61 22.17 -46.98
N LEU A 441 4.99 23.37 -47.43
CA LEU A 441 5.62 24.39 -46.59
C LEU A 441 4.55 25.36 -46.09
N ASN A 442 4.48 25.49 -44.77
CA ASN A 442 3.50 26.34 -44.12
C ASN A 442 4.23 27.37 -43.25
N GLN A 443 3.74 28.60 -43.27
CA GLN A 443 4.29 29.68 -42.51
C GLN A 443 3.27 30.04 -41.42
N LEU A 444 3.69 30.01 -40.18
CA LEU A 444 2.87 30.27 -39.00
C LEU A 444 3.44 31.47 -38.22
N GLN A 445 2.60 32.44 -37.92
CA GLN A 445 2.95 33.43 -36.92
C GLN A 445 2.68 32.86 -35.52
N LEU A 446 3.72 32.73 -34.68
CA LEU A 446 3.63 32.27 -33.33
C LEU A 446 4.28 33.32 -32.41
N GLY A 447 3.47 33.98 -31.59
CA GLY A 447 3.89 35.13 -30.78
C GLY A 447 4.43 36.28 -31.62
N GLN A 448 5.62 36.72 -31.37
CA GLN A 448 6.34 37.78 -32.06
C GLN A 448 7.20 37.29 -33.23
N GLY A 449 7.25 35.98 -33.47
CA GLY A 449 8.04 35.35 -34.50
C GLY A 449 7.23 34.61 -35.54
N TYR A 450 7.94 33.99 -36.47
CA TYR A 450 7.35 33.09 -37.48
C TYR A 450 8.04 31.72 -37.41
N VAL A 451 7.31 30.69 -37.83
CA VAL A 451 7.81 29.34 -38.02
C VAL A 451 7.52 28.90 -39.43
N VAL A 452 8.57 28.48 -40.14
CA VAL A 452 8.42 27.78 -41.43
C VAL A 452 8.40 26.29 -41.12
N LEU A 453 7.22 25.69 -41.32
CA LEU A 453 6.89 24.31 -41.00
C LEU A 453 6.77 23.48 -42.28
N GLN A 454 7.41 22.31 -42.31
CA GLN A 454 7.18 21.32 -43.35
C GLN A 454 6.67 20.02 -42.74
N VAL A 455 5.52 19.54 -43.20
CA VAL A 455 5.00 18.20 -42.87
C VAL A 455 5.65 17.18 -43.81
N LEU A 456 6.22 16.11 -43.28
CA LEU A 456 7.00 15.14 -44.04
C LEU A 456 6.29 13.79 -44.23
N ASP A 457 5.61 13.33 -43.20
CA ASP A 457 4.95 12.02 -43.18
C ASP A 457 3.80 12.00 -42.19
N ARG A 458 2.88 11.06 -42.38
CA ARG A 458 1.70 10.85 -41.52
C ARG A 458 1.48 9.37 -41.30
N LYS A 459 1.20 8.97 -40.05
CA LYS A 459 0.91 7.59 -39.70
C LYS A 459 -0.41 7.48 -38.98
N ALA A 460 -1.10 6.35 -39.22
CA ALA A 460 -2.33 5.96 -38.55
C ALA A 460 -3.41 7.04 -38.59
N MET A 461 -4.21 7.02 -39.65
CA MET A 461 -5.43 7.88 -39.73
C MET A 461 -6.43 7.36 -38.70
N VAL A 462 -6.87 8.22 -37.79
CA VAL A 462 -7.80 7.91 -36.70
C VAL A 462 -8.90 8.97 -36.60
N SER A 463 -10.05 8.56 -36.10
CA SER A 463 -11.13 9.50 -35.79
C SER A 463 -10.74 10.37 -34.60
N LYS A 464 -10.65 11.68 -34.80
CA LYS A 464 -10.43 12.67 -33.75
C LYS A 464 -11.65 13.53 -33.55
N TYR A 465 -11.86 13.97 -32.33
CA TYR A 465 -13.04 14.68 -31.87
C TYR A 465 -12.66 16.04 -31.29
N THR A 466 -13.36 17.07 -31.69
CA THR A 466 -13.37 18.34 -30.95
C THR A 466 -14.72 18.40 -30.23
N ALA A 467 -14.72 18.10 -28.93
CA ALA A 467 -15.92 18.05 -28.11
C ALA A 467 -15.79 18.95 -26.88
N ALA A 468 -16.76 19.82 -26.70
CA ALA A 468 -16.88 20.63 -25.49
C ALA A 468 -17.72 19.88 -24.47
N VAL A 469 -17.13 19.64 -23.32
CA VAL A 469 -17.71 18.86 -22.22
C VAL A 469 -17.88 19.75 -21.01
N ILE A 470 -19.07 19.76 -20.44
CA ILE A 470 -19.30 20.28 -19.07
C ILE A 470 -19.61 19.08 -18.21
N LYS A 471 -18.70 18.78 -17.29
CA LYS A 471 -18.82 17.68 -16.32
C LYS A 471 -18.51 18.20 -14.93
N LYS A 472 -19.45 18.03 -13.98
CA LYS A 472 -19.29 18.48 -12.60
C LYS A 472 -19.73 17.39 -11.63
N PRO A 473 -19.09 17.27 -10.46
CA PRO A 473 -19.55 16.38 -9.41
C PRO A 473 -20.92 16.83 -8.88
N ILE A 474 -21.72 15.85 -8.43
CA ILE A 474 -22.92 16.10 -7.66
C ILE A 474 -22.51 16.21 -6.21
N ASP A 475 -22.22 17.42 -5.77
CA ASP A 475 -21.67 17.72 -4.45
C ASP A 475 -22.71 18.42 -3.57
N PHE A 476 -22.45 18.41 -2.26
CA PHE A 476 -23.31 19.06 -1.27
C PHE A 476 -22.95 20.55 -1.11
N SER A 477 -23.96 21.36 -0.81
CA SER A 477 -23.74 22.77 -0.45
C SER A 477 -23.32 22.92 1.00
N GLN A 478 -22.74 24.08 1.35
CA GLN A 478 -22.44 24.43 2.74
C GLN A 478 -23.70 24.36 3.62
N GLY A 479 -24.88 24.72 3.11
CA GLY A 479 -26.14 24.60 3.85
C GLY A 479 -26.49 23.16 4.21
N THR A 480 -26.28 22.22 3.28
CA THR A 480 -26.46 20.77 3.52
C THR A 480 -25.45 20.28 4.55
N TYR A 481 -24.18 20.67 4.42
CA TYR A 481 -23.14 20.33 5.37
C TYR A 481 -23.45 20.81 6.79
N HIS A 482 -23.75 22.09 6.95
CA HIS A 482 -24.12 22.65 8.27
C HIS A 482 -25.34 21.99 8.89
N THR A 483 -26.32 21.60 8.08
CA THR A 483 -27.49 20.86 8.56
C THR A 483 -27.11 19.49 9.11
N ALA A 484 -26.28 18.74 8.38
CA ALA A 484 -25.76 17.44 8.81
C ALA A 484 -24.90 17.58 10.07
N TYR A 485 -23.96 18.52 10.08
CA TYR A 485 -23.08 18.81 11.20
C TYR A 485 -23.86 19.17 12.46
N ASN A 486 -24.78 20.14 12.38
CA ASN A 486 -25.57 20.59 13.54
C ASN A 486 -26.43 19.45 14.10
N LYS A 487 -27.05 18.65 13.24
CA LYS A 487 -27.85 17.51 13.66
C LYS A 487 -27.00 16.49 14.41
N PHE A 488 -25.84 16.12 13.86
CA PHE A 488 -24.97 15.12 14.47
C PHE A 488 -24.28 15.66 15.72
N SER A 489 -23.77 16.89 15.71
CA SER A 489 -23.17 17.55 16.88
C SER A 489 -24.16 17.67 18.05
N SER A 490 -25.43 17.99 17.78
CA SER A 490 -26.47 18.01 18.79
C SER A 490 -26.71 16.63 19.35
N PHE A 491 -26.75 15.60 18.54
CA PHE A 491 -26.85 14.20 18.98
C PHE A 491 -25.68 13.79 19.87
N VAL A 492 -24.42 14.08 19.45
CA VAL A 492 -23.22 13.79 20.24
C VAL A 492 -23.26 14.50 21.60
N SER A 493 -23.63 15.79 21.61
CA SER A 493 -23.70 16.59 22.83
C SER A 493 -24.80 16.10 23.81
N ALA A 494 -25.91 15.56 23.28
CA ALA A 494 -26.97 14.95 24.08
C ALA A 494 -26.61 13.58 24.66
N ASN A 495 -25.56 12.93 24.13
CA ASN A 495 -25.10 11.60 24.51
C ASN A 495 -23.60 11.57 24.87
N PRO A 496 -23.17 12.25 25.96
CA PRO A 496 -21.77 12.40 26.30
C PRO A 496 -21.10 11.12 26.83
N LYS A 497 -21.88 10.09 27.17
CA LYS A 497 -21.37 8.79 27.61
C LYS A 497 -21.42 7.79 26.46
N SER A 498 -20.38 7.01 26.32
CA SER A 498 -20.22 6.02 25.24
C SER A 498 -21.40 5.02 25.19
N GLU A 499 -21.88 4.53 26.34
CA GLU A 499 -23.03 3.60 26.39
C GLU A 499 -24.31 4.23 25.86
N ASP A 500 -24.62 5.48 26.28
CA ASP A 500 -25.79 6.23 25.83
C ASP A 500 -25.67 6.56 24.34
N PHE A 501 -24.47 6.98 23.89
CA PHE A 501 -24.19 7.28 22.51
C PHE A 501 -24.44 6.04 21.61
N LEU A 502 -23.83 4.91 21.92
CA LEU A 502 -23.98 3.68 21.13
C LEU A 502 -25.45 3.16 21.12
N LYS A 503 -26.12 3.20 22.26
CA LYS A 503 -27.50 2.75 22.37
C LYS A 503 -28.48 3.64 21.60
N ASN A 504 -28.29 4.96 21.66
CA ASN A 504 -29.16 5.93 21.03
C ASN A 504 -28.83 6.16 19.55
N ALA A 505 -27.59 5.96 19.14
CA ALA A 505 -27.18 6.04 17.72
C ALA A 505 -28.06 5.13 16.85
N ALA A 506 -28.21 3.87 17.23
CA ALA A 506 -29.03 2.91 16.48
C ALA A 506 -30.53 3.33 16.43
N LYS A 507 -31.05 3.96 17.50
CA LYS A 507 -32.45 4.45 17.54
C LYS A 507 -32.68 5.64 16.63
N GLU A 508 -31.69 6.54 16.53
CA GLU A 508 -31.73 7.72 15.66
C GLU A 508 -31.34 7.40 14.18
N GLY A 509 -31.09 6.11 13.89
CA GLY A 509 -30.78 5.65 12.56
C GLY A 509 -29.30 5.81 12.16
N TYR A 510 -28.42 6.13 13.11
CA TYR A 510 -27.00 6.15 12.88
C TYR A 510 -26.43 4.72 12.92
N LYS A 511 -25.62 4.36 11.95
CA LYS A 511 -24.98 3.05 11.87
C LYS A 511 -23.73 3.02 12.74
N VAL A 512 -23.78 2.24 13.82
CA VAL A 512 -22.60 1.92 14.62
C VAL A 512 -21.79 0.83 13.89
N GLN A 513 -20.51 1.06 13.72
CA GLN A 513 -19.58 0.13 13.09
C GLN A 513 -18.48 -0.26 14.08
N ASP A 514 -17.96 -1.49 13.93
CA ASP A 514 -16.85 -2.01 14.73
C ASP A 514 -15.59 -2.05 13.87
N LEU A 515 -14.46 -1.62 14.42
CA LEU A 515 -13.14 -1.83 13.84
C LEU A 515 -12.20 -2.37 14.92
N LYS A 516 -11.59 -3.52 14.64
CA LYS A 516 -10.79 -4.24 15.62
C LYS A 516 -9.33 -4.25 15.22
N ASP A 517 -8.48 -4.45 16.22
CA ASP A 517 -7.03 -4.64 16.04
C ASP A 517 -6.34 -3.47 15.34
N ILE A 518 -6.78 -2.24 15.61
CA ILE A 518 -6.10 -1.03 15.11
C ILE A 518 -4.72 -0.94 15.77
N THR A 519 -3.68 -0.87 14.97
CA THR A 519 -2.29 -0.65 15.41
C THR A 519 -1.80 0.73 15.03
N THR A 520 -0.69 1.16 15.60
CA THR A 520 -0.05 2.46 15.28
C THR A 520 0.48 2.58 13.85
N SER A 521 0.43 1.51 13.07
CA SER A 521 0.84 1.49 11.66
C SER A 521 -0.24 1.86 10.66
N VAL A 522 -1.52 2.04 11.11
CA VAL A 522 -2.60 2.42 10.20
C VAL A 522 -2.58 3.93 9.94
N HIS A 523 -2.95 4.32 8.71
CA HIS A 523 -3.01 5.73 8.30
C HIS A 523 -4.39 6.34 8.46
N TYR A 524 -5.44 5.51 8.43
CA TYR A 524 -6.82 5.96 8.42
C TYR A 524 -7.71 5.10 9.31
N VAL A 525 -8.74 5.71 9.87
CA VAL A 525 -9.85 4.99 10.51
C VAL A 525 -10.82 4.53 9.42
N ALA A 526 -11.02 3.22 9.30
CA ALA A 526 -12.01 2.62 8.38
C ALA A 526 -11.92 3.11 6.92
N ASN A 527 -10.71 3.40 6.41
CA ASN A 527 -10.44 3.97 5.08
C ASN A 527 -11.00 5.40 4.86
N ILE A 528 -11.34 6.11 5.93
CA ILE A 528 -11.72 7.51 5.85
C ILE A 528 -10.45 8.36 5.89
N HIS A 529 -10.18 9.11 4.83
CA HIS A 529 -9.03 10.01 4.78
C HIS A 529 -9.09 11.10 5.86
N SER A 530 -7.95 11.74 6.13
CA SER A 530 -7.86 12.86 7.09
C SER A 530 -8.31 12.52 8.52
N THR A 531 -8.13 11.26 8.97
CA THR A 531 -8.53 10.79 10.31
C THR A 531 -7.39 10.73 11.32
N ARG A 532 -6.25 11.39 11.05
CA ARG A 532 -5.08 11.36 11.94
C ARG A 532 -5.37 11.81 13.37
N GLU A 533 -6.16 12.87 13.55
CA GLU A 533 -6.52 13.35 14.89
C GLU A 533 -7.40 12.33 15.65
N ALA A 534 -8.25 11.61 14.94
CA ALA A 534 -9.00 10.49 15.52
C ALA A 534 -8.07 9.33 15.92
N LEU A 535 -7.06 8.99 15.09
CA LEU A 535 -6.07 7.98 15.44
C LEU A 535 -5.25 8.36 16.66
N LYS A 536 -4.77 9.61 16.76
CA LYS A 536 -4.10 10.11 17.98
C LYS A 536 -4.98 9.93 19.21
N TRP A 537 -6.24 10.34 19.11
CA TRP A 537 -7.19 10.20 20.20
C TRP A 537 -7.37 8.72 20.60
N ILE A 538 -7.51 7.81 19.62
CA ILE A 538 -7.66 6.37 19.87
C ILE A 538 -6.49 5.83 20.71
N PHE A 539 -5.24 6.24 20.43
CA PHE A 539 -4.07 5.75 21.14
C PHE A 539 -3.78 6.48 22.46
N ASP A 540 -4.30 7.69 22.64
CA ASP A 540 -4.16 8.48 23.89
C ASP A 540 -5.28 8.23 24.92
N SER A 541 -6.43 7.66 24.49
CA SER A 541 -7.64 7.53 25.30
C SER A 541 -7.71 6.21 26.10
N LYS A 542 -8.67 6.14 27.03
CA LYS A 542 -8.96 4.97 27.86
C LYS A 542 -10.19 4.24 27.35
N GLU A 543 -10.30 2.96 27.72
CA GLU A 543 -11.49 2.14 27.42
C GLU A 543 -12.77 2.82 27.91
N GLY A 544 -13.78 2.82 27.06
CA GLY A 544 -15.09 3.40 27.33
C GLY A 544 -15.20 4.91 27.10
N GLU A 545 -14.12 5.60 26.72
CA GLU A 545 -14.19 7.02 26.38
C GLU A 545 -14.79 7.23 24.98
N ILE A 546 -15.41 8.40 24.78
CA ILE A 546 -15.97 8.86 23.50
C ILE A 546 -15.19 10.09 23.02
N SER A 547 -14.89 10.13 21.73
CA SER A 547 -14.12 11.20 21.10
C SER A 547 -14.95 12.46 20.89
N PRO A 548 -14.30 13.62 20.68
CA PRO A 548 -14.93 14.74 19.98
C PRO A 548 -15.44 14.33 18.59
N LEU A 549 -16.29 15.17 17.99
CA LEU A 549 -16.68 15.05 16.60
C LEU A 549 -15.52 15.52 15.73
N TYR A 550 -15.09 14.67 14.80
CA TYR A 550 -14.07 14.97 13.80
C TYR A 550 -14.69 15.22 12.43
N GLU A 551 -14.17 16.21 11.73
CA GLU A 551 -14.43 16.47 10.33
C GLU A 551 -13.33 15.83 9.51
N CYS A 552 -13.66 14.86 8.66
CA CYS A 552 -12.71 13.98 7.97
C CYS A 552 -13.01 13.89 6.47
N GLY A 553 -12.23 13.06 5.76
CA GLY A 553 -12.33 12.94 4.32
C GLY A 553 -11.92 14.25 3.63
N ASP A 554 -12.60 14.57 2.56
CA ASP A 554 -12.52 15.89 1.90
C ASP A 554 -13.55 16.87 2.49
N ASN A 555 -13.65 16.92 3.82
CA ASN A 555 -14.69 17.62 4.61
C ASN A 555 -16.11 17.11 4.34
N ASN A 556 -16.24 15.84 4.01
CA ASN A 556 -17.52 15.18 3.71
C ASN A 556 -17.88 14.08 4.72
N HIS A 557 -17.01 13.79 5.68
CA HIS A 557 -17.24 12.81 6.73
C HIS A 557 -17.28 13.46 8.11
N LEU A 558 -18.24 13.03 8.94
CA LEU A 558 -18.37 13.41 10.34
C LEU A 558 -18.21 12.16 11.19
N LEU A 559 -17.13 12.07 11.95
CA LEU A 559 -16.69 10.87 12.65
C LEU A 559 -16.72 11.08 14.16
N VAL A 560 -17.31 10.14 14.90
CA VAL A 560 -17.18 10.00 16.36
C VAL A 560 -16.77 8.57 16.68
N VAL A 561 -15.79 8.43 17.55
CA VAL A 561 -15.18 7.16 17.93
C VAL A 561 -15.41 6.90 19.42
N VAL A 562 -15.67 5.64 19.75
CA VAL A 562 -15.70 5.11 21.12
C VAL A 562 -14.57 4.08 21.22
N LEU A 563 -13.67 4.23 22.19
CA LEU A 563 -12.65 3.24 22.46
C LEU A 563 -13.27 2.07 23.24
N ASP A 564 -13.40 0.92 22.57
CA ASP A 564 -14.05 -0.26 23.14
C ASP A 564 -13.08 -1.07 23.99
N LYS A 565 -11.88 -1.39 23.47
CA LYS A 565 -10.90 -2.22 24.17
C LYS A 565 -9.46 -1.90 23.80
N ILE A 566 -8.56 -2.08 24.77
CA ILE A 566 -7.11 -1.99 24.63
C ILE A 566 -6.51 -3.40 24.75
N HIS A 567 -5.80 -3.84 23.74
CA HIS A 567 -5.05 -5.09 23.76
C HIS A 567 -3.58 -4.80 23.95
N HIS A 568 -3.09 -5.00 25.18
CA HIS A 568 -1.69 -4.79 25.52
C HIS A 568 -0.77 -5.87 24.94
N ILE A 569 0.51 -5.54 24.81
CA ILE A 569 1.55 -6.52 24.45
C ILE A 569 1.55 -7.67 25.47
N GLY A 570 1.64 -8.91 24.98
CA GLY A 570 1.64 -10.10 25.82
C GLY A 570 0.79 -11.22 25.25
N TYR A 571 -0.26 -11.59 25.94
CA TYR A 571 -1.24 -12.59 25.47
C TYR A 571 -2.64 -12.01 25.62
N ARG A 572 -3.48 -12.19 24.59
CA ARG A 572 -4.88 -11.81 24.69
C ARG A 572 -5.59 -12.56 25.80
N ASP A 573 -6.39 -11.84 26.55
CA ASP A 573 -7.13 -12.37 27.70
C ASP A 573 -8.19 -13.40 27.26
N LEU A 574 -8.46 -14.36 28.16
CA LEU A 574 -9.52 -15.37 27.93
C LEU A 574 -10.92 -14.75 27.76
N ASN A 575 -11.15 -13.55 28.31
CA ASN A 575 -12.44 -12.84 28.15
C ASN A 575 -12.56 -12.13 26.80
N ASP A 576 -11.50 -12.06 25.98
CA ASP A 576 -11.63 -11.64 24.59
C ASP A 576 -12.57 -12.60 23.85
N ALA A 577 -13.53 -12.05 23.09
CA ALA A 577 -14.59 -12.85 22.47
C ALA A 577 -14.01 -13.90 21.50
N VAL A 578 -12.99 -13.56 20.72
CA VAL A 578 -12.34 -14.46 19.76
C VAL A 578 -11.56 -15.55 20.49
N VAL A 579 -10.84 -15.16 21.54
CA VAL A 579 -10.09 -16.11 22.38
C VAL A 579 -11.04 -17.08 23.06
N LYS A 580 -12.10 -16.56 23.69
CA LYS A 580 -13.09 -17.38 24.41
C LYS A 580 -13.79 -18.38 23.50
N GLU A 581 -14.22 -17.96 22.31
CA GLU A 581 -14.83 -18.84 21.32
C GLU A 581 -13.86 -19.93 20.84
N THR A 582 -12.61 -19.55 20.57
CA THR A 582 -11.57 -20.51 20.14
C THR A 582 -11.28 -21.54 21.25
N VAL A 583 -11.08 -21.07 22.48
CA VAL A 583 -10.83 -21.94 23.65
C VAL A 583 -12.01 -22.86 23.90
N LYS A 584 -13.25 -22.33 23.83
CA LYS A 584 -14.48 -23.10 24.01
C LYS A 584 -14.61 -24.22 22.96
N ALA A 585 -14.30 -23.91 21.69
CA ALA A 585 -14.31 -24.91 20.62
C ALA A 585 -13.30 -26.04 20.87
N GLU A 586 -12.10 -25.71 21.36
CA GLU A 586 -11.08 -26.73 21.68
C GLU A 586 -11.49 -27.57 22.91
N VAL A 587 -12.03 -26.95 23.97
CA VAL A 587 -12.57 -27.68 25.14
C VAL A 587 -13.70 -28.61 24.75
N LEU A 588 -14.64 -28.12 23.92
CA LEU A 588 -15.75 -28.93 23.42
C LEU A 588 -15.25 -30.18 22.69
N LYS A 589 -14.26 -30.00 21.83
CA LYS A 589 -13.60 -31.06 21.08
C LYS A 589 -12.94 -32.09 22.04
N ASP A 590 -12.19 -31.59 23.03
CA ASP A 590 -11.52 -32.46 24.01
C ASP A 590 -12.53 -33.29 24.80
N LYS A 591 -13.58 -32.68 25.30
CA LYS A 591 -14.63 -33.41 26.09
C LYS A 591 -15.41 -34.40 25.23
N LYS A 592 -15.70 -34.07 23.95
CA LYS A 592 -16.28 -35.04 23.02
C LYS A 592 -15.36 -36.22 22.78
N ALA A 593 -14.05 -35.98 22.64
CA ALA A 593 -13.09 -37.05 22.52
C ALA A 593 -13.07 -37.95 23.76
N GLU A 594 -13.03 -37.38 24.97
CA GLU A 594 -13.09 -38.15 26.22
C GLU A 594 -14.36 -39.00 26.34
N MET A 595 -15.53 -38.45 25.96
CA MET A 595 -16.81 -39.19 25.95
C MET A 595 -16.79 -40.37 24.97
N ILE A 596 -16.15 -40.19 23.80
CA ILE A 596 -16.01 -41.26 22.83
C ILE A 596 -15.02 -42.29 23.33
N GLU A 597 -13.84 -41.89 23.82
CA GLU A 597 -12.82 -42.79 24.34
C GLU A 597 -13.33 -43.65 25.48
N ALA A 598 -14.12 -43.09 26.38
CA ALA A 598 -14.76 -43.84 27.47
C ALA A 598 -15.67 -44.95 26.95
N LYS A 599 -16.42 -44.71 25.84
CA LYS A 599 -17.25 -45.75 25.18
C LYS A 599 -16.43 -46.84 24.50
N LEU A 600 -15.20 -46.49 24.08
CA LEU A 600 -14.31 -47.38 23.33
C LEU A 600 -13.39 -48.20 24.21
N ASN A 601 -13.45 -48.00 25.52
CA ASN A 601 -12.64 -48.78 26.44
C ASN A 601 -12.89 -50.31 26.22
N GLY A 602 -11.78 -51.07 26.09
CA GLY A 602 -11.81 -52.52 25.89
C GLY A 602 -12.16 -52.99 24.44
N VAL A 603 -12.32 -52.07 23.49
CA VAL A 603 -12.50 -52.42 22.08
C VAL A 603 -11.17 -52.87 21.46
N LYS A 604 -11.11 -54.12 20.92
CA LYS A 604 -9.88 -54.73 20.41
C LYS A 604 -9.94 -55.11 18.92
N ASN A 605 -11.03 -54.84 18.21
CA ASN A 605 -11.17 -55.12 16.80
C ASN A 605 -12.21 -54.21 16.14
N ILE A 606 -12.19 -54.17 14.79
CA ILE A 606 -13.08 -53.35 13.98
C ILE A 606 -14.56 -53.72 14.15
N ALA A 607 -14.87 -55.01 14.32
CA ALA A 607 -16.26 -55.47 14.52
C ALA A 607 -16.84 -54.93 15.83
N ALA A 608 -16.07 -54.96 16.91
CA ALA A 608 -16.45 -54.38 18.18
C ALA A 608 -16.56 -52.85 18.11
N ALA A 609 -15.67 -52.17 17.37
CA ALA A 609 -15.76 -50.73 17.12
C ALA A 609 -17.05 -50.38 16.36
N LYS A 610 -17.40 -51.14 15.33
CA LYS A 610 -18.66 -50.98 14.58
C LYS A 610 -19.89 -51.14 15.49
N ALA A 611 -19.88 -52.16 16.37
CA ALA A 611 -20.96 -52.36 17.32
C ALA A 611 -21.15 -51.22 18.32
N LYS A 612 -20.08 -50.43 18.59
CA LYS A 612 -20.13 -49.21 19.37
C LYS A 612 -20.53 -47.94 18.58
N GLY A 613 -20.91 -48.09 17.31
CA GLY A 613 -21.37 -47.02 16.43
C GLY A 613 -20.28 -46.42 15.54
N GLY A 614 -19.11 -47.07 15.43
CA GLY A 614 -18.04 -46.60 14.54
C GLY A 614 -18.44 -46.69 13.06
N LYS A 615 -18.22 -45.60 12.31
CA LYS A 615 -18.38 -45.56 10.84
C LYS A 615 -17.17 -46.28 10.22
N VAL A 616 -17.39 -47.49 9.73
CA VAL A 616 -16.31 -48.35 9.20
C VAL A 616 -16.06 -48.06 7.73
N SER A 617 -14.79 -47.85 7.37
CA SER A 617 -14.33 -47.68 5.98
C SER A 617 -12.92 -48.24 5.79
N SER A 618 -12.55 -48.49 4.53
CA SER A 618 -11.16 -48.79 4.16
C SER A 618 -10.48 -47.52 3.68
N VAL A 619 -9.28 -47.27 4.17
CA VAL A 619 -8.46 -46.11 3.76
C VAL A 619 -7.11 -46.64 3.29
N ASN A 620 -6.70 -46.20 2.12
CA ASN A 620 -5.48 -46.65 1.44
C ASN A 620 -4.49 -45.50 1.28
N GLN A 621 -3.23 -45.85 0.96
CA GLN A 621 -2.18 -44.89 0.62
C GLN A 621 -1.86 -43.89 1.76
N ILE A 622 -1.95 -44.34 3.00
CA ILE A 622 -1.61 -43.49 4.15
C ILE A 622 -0.10 -43.50 4.31
N THR A 623 0.49 -42.32 4.31
CA THR A 623 1.92 -42.10 4.59
C THR A 623 2.10 -41.29 5.84
N PHE A 624 3.28 -41.36 6.48
CA PHE A 624 3.59 -40.50 7.62
C PHE A 624 3.77 -39.02 7.20
N ALA A 625 4.32 -38.81 6.01
CA ALA A 625 4.65 -37.48 5.50
C ALA A 625 3.44 -36.55 5.23
N ALA A 626 2.23 -37.12 5.09
CA ALA A 626 1.03 -36.35 4.77
C ALA A 626 -0.15 -36.71 5.69
N PRO A 627 -0.94 -35.72 6.15
CA PRO A 627 -2.18 -35.97 6.88
C PRO A 627 -3.19 -36.72 6.00
N VAL A 628 -3.73 -37.83 6.54
CA VAL A 628 -4.77 -38.59 5.85
C VAL A 628 -6.13 -37.87 5.93
N PHE A 629 -6.80 -37.73 4.81
CA PHE A 629 -8.17 -37.23 4.77
C PHE A 629 -9.19 -38.33 5.05
N ILE A 630 -10.08 -38.13 6.00
CA ILE A 630 -11.12 -39.07 6.40
C ILE A 630 -12.50 -38.53 5.98
N ALA A 631 -13.09 -39.16 4.98
CA ALA A 631 -14.38 -38.76 4.42
C ALA A 631 -15.53 -38.78 5.46
N ALA A 632 -15.49 -39.72 6.43
CA ALA A 632 -16.52 -39.83 7.48
C ALA A 632 -16.57 -38.63 8.43
N THR A 633 -15.47 -37.89 8.56
CA THR A 633 -15.35 -36.70 9.41
C THR A 633 -15.12 -35.38 8.63
N GLY A 634 -14.83 -35.50 7.32
CA GLY A 634 -14.56 -34.37 6.43
C GLY A 634 -13.26 -33.62 6.75
N ALA A 635 -12.31 -34.26 7.44
CA ALA A 635 -11.10 -33.62 7.94
C ALA A 635 -9.82 -34.37 7.61
N SER A 636 -8.70 -33.65 7.54
CA SER A 636 -7.36 -34.23 7.48
C SER A 636 -6.85 -34.49 8.89
N GLU A 637 -6.33 -35.72 9.11
CA GLU A 637 -6.03 -36.27 10.42
C GLU A 637 -4.55 -36.65 10.56
N PRO A 638 -3.66 -35.72 10.92
CA PRO A 638 -2.22 -35.99 11.06
C PRO A 638 -1.91 -36.97 12.18
N ALA A 639 -2.64 -36.90 13.30
CA ALA A 639 -2.47 -37.82 14.42
C ALA A 639 -2.73 -39.26 14.01
N LEU A 640 -3.76 -39.50 13.14
CA LEU A 640 -4.06 -40.79 12.59
C LEU A 640 -2.95 -41.31 11.66
N SER A 641 -2.40 -40.44 10.79
CA SER A 641 -1.28 -40.81 9.91
C SER A 641 -0.08 -41.28 10.74
N GLY A 642 0.26 -40.55 11.82
CA GLY A 642 1.35 -40.89 12.74
C GLY A 642 1.10 -42.25 13.45
N ALA A 643 -0.11 -42.46 13.99
CA ALA A 643 -0.48 -43.71 14.67
C ALA A 643 -0.45 -44.91 13.73
N VAL A 644 -0.93 -44.75 12.49
CA VAL A 644 -0.91 -45.81 11.46
C VAL A 644 0.52 -46.16 11.06
N ALA A 645 1.38 -45.18 10.86
CA ALA A 645 2.78 -45.42 10.51
C ALA A 645 3.53 -46.20 11.62
N GLY A 646 3.24 -45.92 12.88
CA GLY A 646 3.83 -46.62 14.03
C GLY A 646 3.26 -48.03 14.29
N THR A 647 2.13 -48.40 13.70
CA THR A 647 1.46 -49.67 13.94
C THR A 647 1.91 -50.73 12.95
N LYS A 648 2.19 -51.96 13.42
CA LYS A 648 2.63 -53.09 12.57
C LYS A 648 1.49 -53.61 11.68
N LYS A 649 1.84 -54.19 10.52
CA LYS A 649 0.89 -54.87 9.65
C LYS A 649 0.14 -55.99 10.42
N GLY A 650 -1.15 -56.07 10.26
CA GLY A 650 -2.08 -57.01 10.92
C GLY A 650 -2.50 -56.53 12.32
N ALA A 651 -1.84 -55.58 12.93
CA ALA A 651 -2.15 -55.11 14.28
C ALA A 651 -3.34 -54.13 14.30
N PHE A 652 -4.11 -54.19 15.38
CA PHE A 652 -5.12 -53.21 15.74
C PHE A 652 -4.48 -52.05 16.53
N SER A 653 -5.04 -50.86 16.43
CA SER A 653 -4.58 -49.68 17.16
C SER A 653 -4.51 -49.95 18.68
N ALA A 654 -3.39 -49.62 19.31
CA ALA A 654 -3.20 -49.81 20.73
C ALA A 654 -4.17 -48.98 21.59
N HIS A 655 -4.46 -47.78 21.10
CA HIS A 655 -5.33 -46.79 21.74
C HIS A 655 -6.27 -46.16 20.69
N ALA A 656 -7.35 -45.57 21.17
CA ALA A 656 -8.15 -44.65 20.37
C ALA A 656 -7.30 -43.42 20.01
N VAL A 657 -7.32 -43.03 18.76
CA VAL A 657 -6.57 -41.86 18.25
C VAL A 657 -7.48 -40.64 18.20
N LYS A 658 -7.20 -39.68 19.04
CA LYS A 658 -7.86 -38.36 19.02
C LYS A 658 -7.35 -37.56 17.81
N GLY A 659 -8.26 -37.23 16.91
CA GLY A 659 -7.96 -36.42 15.73
C GLY A 659 -8.59 -35.03 15.75
N ASN A 660 -8.54 -34.38 14.61
CA ASN A 660 -9.10 -33.03 14.44
C ASN A 660 -10.62 -32.99 14.49
N ALA A 661 -11.31 -33.98 13.89
CA ALA A 661 -12.76 -34.00 13.77
C ALA A 661 -13.43 -35.28 14.32
N GLY A 662 -12.67 -36.17 14.95
CA GLY A 662 -13.19 -37.40 15.54
C GLY A 662 -12.15 -38.19 16.29
N VAL A 663 -12.61 -39.31 16.86
CA VAL A 663 -11.76 -40.35 17.47
C VAL A 663 -11.74 -41.55 16.57
N TYR A 664 -10.61 -42.19 16.44
CA TYR A 664 -10.36 -43.26 15.45
C TYR A 664 -9.81 -44.52 16.08
N LEU A 665 -10.34 -45.66 15.68
CA LEU A 665 -9.74 -46.96 15.87
C LEU A 665 -9.46 -47.58 14.49
N PHE A 666 -8.36 -48.28 14.35
CA PHE A 666 -7.98 -48.84 13.05
C PHE A 666 -7.25 -50.17 13.18
N GLN A 667 -7.28 -50.96 12.11
CA GLN A 667 -6.44 -52.13 11.93
C GLN A 667 -5.61 -51.94 10.66
N VAL A 668 -4.31 -52.12 10.75
CA VAL A 668 -3.41 -52.05 9.59
C VAL A 668 -3.55 -53.37 8.80
N THR A 669 -4.14 -53.31 7.62
CA THR A 669 -4.34 -54.47 6.78
C THR A 669 -3.13 -54.80 5.91
N ASN A 670 -2.46 -53.74 5.43
CA ASN A 670 -1.27 -53.89 4.60
C ASN A 670 -0.30 -52.72 4.80
N LYS A 671 1.00 -53.02 4.56
CA LYS A 671 2.07 -52.02 4.42
C LYS A 671 2.90 -52.37 3.21
N THR A 672 3.12 -51.42 2.34
CA THR A 672 3.89 -51.53 1.10
C THR A 672 4.77 -50.32 0.89
N ASN A 673 5.88 -50.51 0.22
CA ASN A 673 6.71 -49.38 -0.23
C ASN A 673 6.35 -49.05 -1.67
N ARG A 674 6.28 -47.80 -1.99
CA ARG A 674 6.16 -47.34 -3.37
C ARG A 674 7.36 -47.83 -4.20
N PRO A 675 7.19 -48.10 -5.48
CA PRO A 675 8.27 -48.59 -6.36
C PRO A 675 9.19 -47.41 -6.78
N VAL A 676 9.71 -46.66 -5.80
CA VAL A 676 10.61 -45.53 -6.00
C VAL A 676 11.97 -45.89 -5.46
N LYS A 677 13.05 -45.57 -6.19
CA LYS A 677 14.41 -45.77 -5.71
C LYS A 677 14.82 -44.61 -4.83
N PHE A 678 15.48 -44.91 -3.73
CA PHE A 678 16.08 -43.90 -2.86
C PHE A 678 17.26 -43.21 -3.55
N ASP A 679 17.27 -41.88 -3.50
CA ASP A 679 18.37 -41.03 -3.94
C ASP A 679 18.76 -40.08 -2.79
N ASP A 680 19.95 -40.31 -2.25
CA ASP A 680 20.48 -39.56 -1.10
C ASP A 680 20.44 -38.07 -1.34
N LYS A 681 20.96 -37.60 -2.47
CA LYS A 681 21.11 -36.18 -2.79
C LYS A 681 19.76 -35.48 -2.91
N THR A 682 18.81 -36.10 -3.57
CA THR A 682 17.45 -35.58 -3.75
C THR A 682 16.75 -35.42 -2.41
N TYR A 683 16.85 -36.41 -1.53
CA TYR A 683 16.18 -36.35 -0.23
C TYR A 683 16.90 -35.47 0.78
N GLU A 684 18.22 -35.41 0.77
CA GLU A 684 18.97 -34.40 1.54
C GLU A 684 18.57 -32.97 1.12
N GLN A 685 18.44 -32.72 -0.18
CA GLN A 685 17.97 -31.43 -0.67
C GLN A 685 16.53 -31.12 -0.22
N LYS A 686 15.61 -32.08 -0.28
CA LYS A 686 14.24 -31.93 0.24
C LYS A 686 14.22 -31.58 1.72
N CYS A 687 14.99 -32.32 2.55
CA CYS A 687 15.10 -32.06 3.98
C CYS A 687 15.65 -30.64 4.25
N ARG A 688 16.69 -30.24 3.54
CA ARG A 688 17.25 -28.89 3.62
C ARG A 688 16.24 -27.83 3.21
N GLN A 689 15.52 -28.00 2.12
CA GLN A 689 14.48 -27.07 1.68
C GLN A 689 13.36 -26.93 2.71
N LYS A 690 12.92 -28.05 3.31
CA LYS A 690 11.92 -28.03 4.37
C LYS A 690 12.42 -27.27 5.61
N ALA A 691 13.65 -27.51 6.03
CA ALA A 691 14.28 -26.78 7.13
C ALA A 691 14.37 -25.26 6.82
N MET A 692 14.74 -24.90 5.58
CA MET A 692 14.81 -23.50 5.16
C MET A 692 13.43 -22.79 5.14
N GLN A 693 12.31 -23.51 4.87
CA GLN A 693 10.97 -22.94 4.99
C GLN A 693 10.65 -22.53 6.43
N TYR A 694 11.06 -23.32 7.42
CA TYR A 694 10.93 -22.93 8.83
C TYR A 694 11.84 -21.75 9.19
N ALA A 695 13.01 -21.64 8.55
CA ALA A 695 13.91 -20.50 8.71
C ALA A 695 13.33 -19.19 8.13
N GLY A 696 12.39 -19.26 7.20
CA GLY A 696 11.70 -18.07 6.68
C GLY A 696 10.98 -17.25 7.76
N ASN A 697 10.58 -17.87 8.84
CA ASN A 697 9.97 -17.19 9.99
C ASN A 697 10.99 -16.49 10.91
N PHE A 698 12.28 -16.70 10.69
CA PHE A 698 13.33 -16.15 11.53
C PHE A 698 13.33 -14.62 11.60
N MET A 699 13.09 -13.95 10.49
CA MET A 699 12.99 -12.48 10.47
C MET A 699 11.82 -11.97 11.32
N ASN A 700 10.70 -12.69 11.35
CA ASN A 700 9.58 -12.35 12.23
C ASN A 700 9.97 -12.48 13.71
N GLU A 701 10.70 -13.52 14.10
CA GLU A 701 11.19 -13.67 15.47
C GLU A 701 12.18 -12.57 15.85
N LEU A 702 13.07 -12.17 14.94
CA LEU A 702 13.97 -11.04 15.16
C LEU A 702 13.20 -9.73 15.31
N TYR A 703 12.18 -9.52 14.50
CA TYR A 703 11.31 -8.35 14.58
C TYR A 703 10.57 -8.30 15.93
N LEU A 704 10.00 -9.42 16.37
CA LEU A 704 9.29 -9.52 17.66
C LEU A 704 10.23 -9.26 18.86
N ASN A 705 11.49 -9.62 18.73
CA ASN A 705 12.51 -9.41 19.77
C ASN A 705 13.19 -8.02 19.67
N ALA A 706 12.94 -7.28 18.60
CA ALA A 706 13.52 -5.95 18.39
C ALA A 706 12.83 -4.84 19.19
N HIS A 707 11.72 -5.14 19.87
CA HIS A 707 10.94 -4.18 20.65
C HIS A 707 10.65 -2.88 19.86
N VAL A 708 10.11 -3.06 18.65
CA VAL A 708 9.80 -1.93 17.76
C VAL A 708 8.68 -1.08 18.35
N VAL A 709 8.95 0.21 18.52
CA VAL A 709 7.95 1.24 18.85
C VAL A 709 7.67 2.05 17.58
N ASP A 710 6.42 2.14 17.18
CA ASP A 710 5.98 2.88 15.99
C ASP A 710 5.06 4.03 16.39
N ASN A 711 5.56 5.25 16.27
CA ASN A 711 4.84 6.49 16.59
C ASN A 711 4.45 7.28 15.34
N ARG A 712 4.50 6.67 14.16
CA ARG A 712 4.21 7.34 12.89
C ARG A 712 2.82 7.96 12.86
N TYR A 713 1.82 7.37 13.51
CA TYR A 713 0.46 7.91 13.63
C TYR A 713 0.41 9.31 14.24
N LEU A 714 1.44 9.74 14.99
CA LEU A 714 1.53 11.10 15.54
C LEU A 714 1.89 12.15 14.48
N PHE A 715 2.52 11.76 13.38
CA PHE A 715 3.15 12.68 12.42
C PHE A 715 2.56 12.60 11.00
N PHE A 716 2.01 11.45 10.61
CA PHE A 716 1.60 11.17 9.23
C PHE A 716 0.15 10.74 9.10
#